data_b6cd798d8c0d1a4c765478b5d905a02e
#
_entry.id   b6cd798d8c0d1a4c765478b5d905a02e
#
_cell.length_a   1.000
_cell.length_b   1.000
_cell.length_c   1.000
_cell.angle_alpha   90.00
_cell.angle_beta   90.00
_cell.angle_gamma   90.00
#
_symmetry.space_group_name_H-M   'P 1'
#
loop_
_entity.id
_entity.type
_entity.pdbx_description
1 polymer ?
#
loop_
_entity_poly.entity_id
_entity_poly.type
_entity_poly.pdbx_seq_one_letter_code
_entity_poly.pdbx_strand_id
1 'polypeptide(L)'
;MHSKKTLYPKMVVPAIPYNNGIRFLMDSDQIDIGGEHADNIWKIIANANGFNDIKTIASETQLPVDYVEAIVLDLLTLNIMYDAHNLYEHFHAISKSPDLYPQCLNYEDVLALQSKKRKSKKGDLLDYTQNNKSPLSQLIFHRKSCRLFSDEELDVDLISNICYHAYSIPMHAVPSGGALYPLKLYVLVEKKQGSLEEGYYEYDSIEDKLRRYKSDIDKEQLLYCFNDIKLPFNSNVQIIITADFDRETSKYSNRGYRLALIEAGHVAQNICLYCTENDLGCCELGGVLDDELSNEIELDSEVPVLSIAIGKSSDITKITEIDPVFLAGIIEKKYVGDNKPIKNCTGLYLGKNASFFAAYSDFGQDNDSAGATSTSFYMAKTKAIIEGYERYVSEHPVADLICAAEEIDNDWLDPNTINPMTKECIERYSLSHFSEKLVLPWKKSEYLVSHKTIYVPVDLVYYGEYETKNRICYSNSSGIAAHTLKEEAIKNALMELIERDAIMRNWYQRKSPMIINKHRLSNHIRKRINKYEKEGRKVLVLDMESQFAPTIQVIITGNKYPFFVSGAAANMNPEVAVLKAMAEAEYALYSLQKNHFDDVIPEQVSMPADHGSLYASGKYISNIKWLMNGEVRDSLPKMNLTYSDLVKLLNPVVTELIDDGTICVVRVFSSCCLPINFGYKCDSIAHPVMNNINYNKESVLLPHYFA
;
A
#
# COMPACT_ATOMS: atom_id res chain seq x y z
N MET A 1 6.56 48.49 -6.08
CA MET A 1 5.90 48.27 -7.39
C MET A 1 6.60 47.06 -8.01
N HIS A 2 6.08 45.84 -7.80
CA HIS A 2 6.55 44.70 -8.56
C HIS A 2 6.13 44.89 -10.02
N SER A 3 7.08 45.03 -10.95
CA SER A 3 6.79 44.96 -12.38
C SER A 3 6.11 43.62 -12.64
N LYS A 4 4.88 43.63 -13.22
CA LYS A 4 4.25 42.40 -13.69
C LYS A 4 5.26 41.69 -14.59
N LYS A 5 5.73 40.51 -14.19
CA LYS A 5 6.66 39.65 -14.93
C LYS A 5 5.99 39.33 -16.26
N THR A 6 6.67 39.59 -17.38
CA THR A 6 6.13 39.24 -18.69
C THR A 6 6.04 37.74 -18.82
N LEU A 7 4.87 37.22 -19.17
CA LEU A 7 4.55 35.81 -19.27
C LEU A 7 4.76 35.32 -20.70
N TYR A 8 5.46 34.19 -20.85
CA TYR A 8 5.72 33.53 -22.13
C TYR A 8 5.08 32.13 -22.12
N PRO A 9 3.76 32.03 -22.40
CA PRO A 9 3.04 30.77 -22.27
C PRO A 9 3.53 29.73 -23.27
N LYS A 10 3.68 28.48 -22.76
CA LYS A 10 4.08 27.33 -23.55
C LYS A 10 3.15 26.14 -23.24
N MET A 11 2.60 25.59 -24.32
CA MET A 11 1.87 24.32 -24.26
C MET A 11 2.79 23.18 -23.86
N VAL A 12 2.33 22.36 -22.92
CA VAL A 12 3.06 21.16 -22.46
C VAL A 12 2.20 19.89 -22.55
N VAL A 13 0.89 20.05 -22.76
CA VAL A 13 -0.08 18.95 -22.85
C VAL A 13 -0.56 18.82 -24.30
N PRO A 14 -0.60 17.59 -24.88
CA PRO A 14 -1.19 17.38 -26.20
C PRO A 14 -2.66 17.80 -26.25
N ALA A 15 -3.05 18.47 -27.33
CA ALA A 15 -4.42 18.87 -27.59
C ALA A 15 -4.92 18.26 -28.90
N ILE A 16 -6.14 17.74 -28.89
CA ILE A 16 -6.79 17.16 -30.08
C ILE A 16 -8.20 17.76 -30.28
N PRO A 17 -8.68 17.87 -31.54
CA PRO A 17 -10.07 18.20 -31.79
C PRO A 17 -10.99 17.09 -31.23
N TYR A 18 -12.04 17.49 -30.52
CA TYR A 18 -13.00 16.55 -29.96
C TYR A 18 -14.41 17.15 -29.92
N ASN A 19 -15.35 16.50 -30.60
CA ASN A 19 -16.69 17.07 -30.84
C ASN A 19 -16.59 18.49 -31.44
N ASN A 20 -17.25 19.47 -30.89
CA ASN A 20 -17.11 20.89 -31.27
C ASN A 20 -16.18 21.65 -30.32
N GLY A 21 -15.08 21.03 -29.89
CA GLY A 21 -14.18 21.61 -28.91
C GLY A 21 -12.77 21.03 -28.96
N ILE A 22 -12.08 21.12 -27.86
CA ILE A 22 -10.69 20.70 -27.68
C ILE A 22 -10.63 19.71 -26.53
N ARG A 23 -9.93 18.60 -26.72
CA ARG A 23 -9.55 17.67 -25.68
C ARG A 23 -8.07 17.77 -25.39
N PHE A 24 -7.73 18.03 -24.15
CA PHE A 24 -6.36 17.99 -23.63
C PHE A 24 -6.10 16.63 -22.99
N LEU A 25 -5.01 15.97 -23.44
CA LEU A 25 -4.63 14.63 -22.97
C LEU A 25 -3.60 14.78 -21.85
N MET A 26 -4.07 14.79 -20.60
CA MET A 26 -3.22 14.76 -19.42
C MET A 26 -2.72 13.33 -19.16
N ASP A 27 -1.66 13.17 -18.38
CA ASP A 27 -1.06 11.84 -18.11
C ASP A 27 -2.03 10.85 -17.48
N SER A 28 -2.93 11.31 -16.63
CA SER A 28 -3.89 10.46 -15.91
C SER A 28 -5.35 10.83 -16.13
N ASP A 29 -5.63 11.90 -16.89
CA ASP A 29 -6.97 12.44 -17.05
C ASP A 29 -7.12 13.12 -18.43
N GLN A 30 -8.32 13.59 -18.73
CA GLN A 30 -8.57 14.40 -19.93
C GLN A 30 -9.47 15.59 -19.57
N ILE A 31 -9.18 16.73 -20.17
CA ILE A 31 -9.97 17.95 -20.02
C ILE A 31 -10.59 18.28 -21.37
N ASP A 32 -11.91 18.35 -21.41
CA ASP A 32 -12.68 18.71 -22.60
C ASP A 32 -13.19 20.15 -22.47
N ILE A 33 -12.81 21.02 -23.40
CA ILE A 33 -13.32 22.38 -23.50
C ILE A 33 -14.14 22.48 -24.79
N GLY A 34 -15.44 22.69 -24.64
CA GLY A 34 -16.36 22.85 -25.78
C GLY A 34 -16.96 24.24 -25.84
N GLY A 35 -17.65 24.56 -26.97
CA GLY A 35 -18.45 25.74 -27.13
C GLY A 35 -17.91 26.78 -28.15
N GLU A 36 -18.55 27.93 -28.18
CA GLU A 36 -18.31 28.99 -29.20
C GLU A 36 -16.87 29.56 -29.18
N HIS A 37 -16.12 29.34 -28.09
CA HIS A 37 -14.78 29.87 -27.92
C HIS A 37 -13.65 28.89 -28.34
N ALA A 38 -13.98 27.66 -28.72
CA ALA A 38 -12.97 26.64 -29.05
C ALA A 38 -11.98 27.08 -30.14
N ASP A 39 -12.46 27.73 -31.19
CA ASP A 39 -11.62 28.23 -32.29
C ASP A 39 -10.62 29.29 -31.80
N ASN A 40 -11.04 30.16 -30.89
CA ASN A 40 -10.16 31.17 -30.33
C ASN A 40 -9.11 30.56 -29.41
N ILE A 41 -9.50 29.57 -28.63
CA ILE A 41 -8.58 28.80 -27.78
C ILE A 41 -7.54 28.08 -28.65
N TRP A 42 -7.96 27.46 -29.79
CA TRP A 42 -7.03 26.87 -30.76
C TRP A 42 -6.01 27.85 -31.27
N LYS A 43 -6.41 29.06 -31.63
CA LYS A 43 -5.49 30.14 -32.09
C LYS A 43 -4.50 30.49 -30.97
N ILE A 44 -4.95 30.63 -29.73
CA ILE A 44 -4.10 30.96 -28.57
C ILE A 44 -3.08 29.88 -28.35
N ILE A 45 -3.50 28.59 -28.24
CA ILE A 45 -2.58 27.48 -27.96
C ILE A 45 -1.59 27.23 -29.09
N ALA A 46 -2.00 27.46 -30.35
CA ALA A 46 -1.10 27.36 -31.49
C ALA A 46 0.03 28.42 -31.47
N ASN A 47 -0.19 29.55 -30.81
CA ASN A 47 0.77 30.64 -30.67
C ASN A 47 1.50 30.61 -29.31
N ALA A 48 1.09 29.78 -28.38
CA ALA A 48 1.72 29.59 -27.05
C ALA A 48 2.98 28.71 -27.17
N ASN A 49 4.01 29.21 -27.85
CA ASN A 49 5.24 28.49 -28.18
C ASN A 49 6.38 28.69 -27.15
N GLY A 50 6.17 29.57 -26.16
CA GLY A 50 7.16 29.93 -25.15
C GLY A 50 8.11 31.06 -25.56
N PHE A 51 7.96 31.62 -26.78
CA PHE A 51 8.70 32.79 -27.27
C PHE A 51 7.80 34.02 -27.44
N ASN A 52 6.49 33.79 -27.63
CA ASN A 52 5.50 34.86 -27.75
C ASN A 52 4.96 35.22 -26.38
N ASP A 53 4.98 36.49 -26.03
CA ASP A 53 4.27 36.99 -24.85
C ASP A 53 2.76 37.16 -25.15
N ILE A 54 1.96 37.43 -24.13
CA ILE A 54 0.50 37.60 -24.25
C ILE A 54 0.12 38.66 -25.28
N LYS A 55 0.89 39.75 -25.37
CA LYS A 55 0.61 40.84 -26.34
C LYS A 55 0.88 40.39 -27.77
N THR A 56 1.94 39.64 -27.97
CA THR A 56 2.29 39.05 -29.27
C THR A 56 1.24 38.03 -29.69
N ILE A 57 0.80 37.14 -28.78
CA ILE A 57 -0.27 36.19 -29.07
C ILE A 57 -1.58 36.92 -29.43
N ALA A 58 -1.95 37.97 -28.69
CA ALA A 58 -3.13 38.77 -28.99
C ALA A 58 -3.08 39.41 -30.37
N SER A 59 -1.91 39.94 -30.75
CA SER A 59 -1.68 40.51 -32.06
C SER A 59 -1.79 39.48 -33.19
N GLU A 60 -1.11 38.33 -33.04
CA GLU A 60 -1.10 37.26 -34.06
C GLU A 60 -2.48 36.59 -34.22
N THR A 61 -3.25 36.50 -33.15
CA THR A 61 -4.59 35.90 -33.16
C THR A 61 -5.71 36.90 -33.50
N GLN A 62 -5.40 38.17 -33.49
CA GLN A 62 -6.36 39.31 -33.64
C GLN A 62 -7.46 39.27 -32.54
N LEU A 63 -7.11 38.85 -31.34
CA LEU A 63 -7.98 38.79 -30.17
C LEU A 63 -7.63 39.91 -29.17
N PRO A 64 -8.60 40.38 -28.37
CA PRO A 64 -8.32 41.33 -27.28
C PRO A 64 -7.27 40.81 -26.30
N VAL A 65 -6.34 41.65 -25.86
CA VAL A 65 -5.27 41.25 -24.91
C VAL A 65 -5.83 40.69 -23.62
N ASP A 66 -6.85 41.35 -23.05
CA ASP A 66 -7.48 40.92 -21.80
C ASP A 66 -8.16 39.54 -21.94
N TYR A 67 -8.72 39.22 -23.11
CA TYR A 67 -9.30 37.92 -23.40
C TYR A 67 -8.22 36.83 -23.50
N VAL A 68 -7.11 37.11 -24.17
CA VAL A 68 -5.97 36.19 -24.28
C VAL A 68 -5.34 35.96 -22.91
N GLU A 69 -5.16 37.02 -22.09
CA GLU A 69 -4.63 36.94 -20.74
C GLU A 69 -5.51 36.02 -19.86
N ALA A 70 -6.83 36.20 -19.90
CA ALA A 70 -7.77 35.36 -19.13
C ALA A 70 -7.67 33.87 -19.49
N ILE A 71 -7.73 33.56 -20.81
CA ILE A 71 -7.63 32.16 -21.27
C ILE A 71 -6.27 31.54 -20.93
N VAL A 72 -5.17 32.28 -21.07
CA VAL A 72 -3.84 31.78 -20.71
C VAL A 72 -3.74 31.53 -19.21
N LEU A 73 -4.29 32.39 -18.37
CA LEU A 73 -4.30 32.18 -16.91
C LEU A 73 -5.12 30.94 -16.51
N ASP A 74 -6.28 30.74 -17.17
CA ASP A 74 -7.09 29.53 -16.94
C ASP A 74 -6.31 28.26 -17.33
N LEU A 75 -5.64 28.26 -18.49
CA LEU A 75 -4.86 27.10 -18.95
C LEU A 75 -3.59 26.85 -18.12
N LEU A 76 -3.01 27.89 -17.51
CA LEU A 76 -1.93 27.77 -16.53
C LEU A 76 -2.46 27.14 -15.23
N THR A 77 -3.63 27.59 -14.75
CA THR A 77 -4.27 27.04 -13.54
C THR A 77 -4.63 25.56 -13.69
N LEU A 78 -4.97 25.16 -14.93
CA LEU A 78 -5.25 23.75 -15.27
C LEU A 78 -4.00 22.92 -15.56
N ASN A 79 -2.79 23.47 -15.42
CA ASN A 79 -1.52 22.83 -15.77
C ASN A 79 -1.43 22.34 -17.22
N ILE A 80 -2.18 22.96 -18.13
CA ILE A 80 -2.13 22.71 -19.58
C ILE A 80 -1.00 23.50 -20.23
N MET A 81 -0.71 24.68 -19.67
CA MET A 81 0.39 25.57 -20.07
C MET A 81 1.29 25.86 -18.88
N TYR A 82 2.53 26.29 -19.18
CA TYR A 82 3.46 26.84 -18.20
C TYR A 82 4.16 28.06 -18.78
N ASP A 83 4.70 28.94 -17.91
CA ASP A 83 5.64 29.96 -18.37
C ASP A 83 6.92 29.30 -18.87
N ALA A 84 7.38 29.66 -20.07
CA ALA A 84 8.61 29.07 -20.63
C ALA A 84 9.85 29.32 -19.77
N HIS A 85 9.85 30.34 -18.91
CA HIS A 85 10.93 30.59 -17.95
C HIS A 85 10.85 29.67 -16.72
N ASN A 86 9.69 29.05 -16.46
CA ASN A 86 9.41 28.20 -15.32
C ASN A 86 8.99 26.77 -15.74
N LEU A 87 9.48 26.26 -16.85
CA LEU A 87 9.16 24.89 -17.31
C LEU A 87 9.61 23.81 -16.33
N TYR A 88 10.51 24.12 -15.40
CA TYR A 88 10.88 23.21 -14.32
C TYR A 88 9.68 22.83 -13.45
N GLU A 89 8.70 23.73 -13.28
CA GLU A 89 7.47 23.43 -12.51
C GLU A 89 6.69 22.26 -13.12
N HIS A 90 6.59 22.23 -14.46
CA HIS A 90 5.96 21.09 -15.15
C HIS A 90 6.75 19.81 -14.93
N PHE A 91 8.09 19.84 -15.11
CA PHE A 91 8.93 18.67 -14.90
C PHE A 91 8.88 18.20 -13.43
N HIS A 92 8.90 19.14 -12.49
CA HIS A 92 8.75 18.82 -11.08
C HIS A 92 7.39 18.15 -10.81
N ALA A 93 6.30 18.72 -11.34
CA ALA A 93 4.94 18.18 -11.15
C ALA A 93 4.78 16.73 -11.67
N ILE A 94 5.40 16.39 -12.81
CA ILE A 94 5.34 15.04 -13.38
C ILE A 94 6.37 14.07 -12.79
N SER A 95 7.41 14.58 -12.13
CA SER A 95 8.49 13.77 -11.54
C SER A 95 8.40 13.62 -10.02
N LYS A 96 7.60 14.47 -9.37
CA LYS A 96 7.32 14.31 -7.94
C LYS A 96 6.45 13.08 -7.74
N SER A 97 6.63 12.43 -6.68
CA SER A 97 6.02 11.20 -6.19
C SER A 97 4.99 10.51 -7.10
N PRO A 98 5.00 9.23 -7.22
CA PRO A 98 4.83 8.46 -8.43
C PRO A 98 3.41 8.52 -8.99
N ASP A 99 3.12 9.51 -9.81
CA ASP A 99 1.99 9.43 -10.73
C ASP A 99 2.24 8.37 -11.82
N LEU A 100 3.52 8.08 -12.09
CA LEU A 100 3.94 7.07 -13.04
C LEU A 100 5.12 6.28 -12.45
N TYR A 101 4.88 5.09 -11.93
CA TYR A 101 5.91 4.06 -11.89
C TYR A 101 5.85 3.28 -13.22
N PRO A 102 6.54 3.74 -14.26
CA PRO A 102 6.66 2.94 -15.46
C PRO A 102 7.60 1.79 -15.11
N GLN A 103 7.15 0.57 -15.17
CA GLN A 103 7.97 -0.64 -15.07
C GLN A 103 9.02 -0.62 -13.96
N CYS A 104 8.64 -1.02 -12.75
CA CYS A 104 9.64 -1.42 -11.79
C CYS A 104 10.32 -2.67 -12.32
N LEU A 105 11.61 -2.55 -12.54
CA LEU A 105 12.45 -3.67 -12.89
C LEU A 105 12.39 -4.73 -11.80
N ASN A 106 12.32 -5.99 -12.17
CA ASN A 106 12.48 -7.09 -11.23
C ASN A 106 13.92 -7.13 -10.71
N TYR A 107 14.15 -7.90 -9.65
CA TYR A 107 15.47 -7.97 -9.03
C TYR A 107 16.57 -8.48 -9.98
N GLU A 108 16.23 -9.41 -10.88
CA GLU A 108 17.19 -9.97 -11.86
C GLU A 108 17.55 -8.92 -12.92
N ASP A 109 16.60 -8.12 -13.38
CA ASP A 109 16.85 -7.00 -14.31
C ASP A 109 17.76 -5.94 -13.67
N VAL A 110 17.57 -5.63 -12.39
CA VAL A 110 18.45 -4.72 -11.64
C VAL A 110 19.87 -5.28 -11.58
N LEU A 111 20.02 -6.56 -11.25
CA LEU A 111 21.34 -7.23 -11.24
C LEU A 111 21.97 -7.26 -12.63
N ALA A 112 21.16 -7.54 -13.67
CA ALA A 112 21.63 -7.53 -15.06
C ALA A 112 22.10 -6.12 -15.48
N LEU A 113 21.39 -5.08 -15.08
CA LEU A 113 21.82 -3.70 -15.31
C LEU A 113 23.10 -3.34 -14.54
N GLN A 114 23.22 -3.78 -13.29
CA GLN A 114 24.43 -3.57 -12.47
C GLN A 114 25.65 -4.29 -13.06
N SER A 115 25.46 -5.51 -13.57
CA SER A 115 26.54 -6.31 -14.18
C SER A 115 26.90 -5.86 -15.60
N LYS A 116 26.04 -5.09 -16.27
CA LYS A 116 26.24 -4.62 -17.62
C LYS A 116 27.47 -3.72 -17.70
N LYS A 117 28.50 -4.18 -18.43
CA LYS A 117 29.72 -3.38 -18.64
C LYS A 117 29.37 -2.04 -19.29
N ARG A 118 29.78 -0.96 -18.66
CA ARG A 118 29.68 0.38 -19.27
C ARG A 118 30.62 0.46 -20.46
N LYS A 119 30.14 0.97 -21.59
CA LYS A 119 30.98 1.23 -22.74
C LYS A 119 31.94 2.38 -22.40
N SER A 120 33.23 2.13 -22.43
CA SER A 120 34.30 3.15 -22.34
C SER A 120 34.75 3.56 -23.72
N LYS A 121 35.28 4.78 -23.83
CA LYS A 121 35.99 5.21 -25.06
C LYS A 121 37.25 4.35 -25.24
N LYS A 122 37.59 4.09 -26.51
CA LYS A 122 38.86 3.44 -26.83
C LYS A 122 39.99 4.44 -26.57
N GLY A 123 41.07 4.01 -25.97
CA GLY A 123 42.24 4.80 -25.67
C GLY A 123 43.23 3.98 -24.82
N ASP A 124 44.41 4.52 -24.61
CA ASP A 124 45.42 3.89 -23.77
C ASP A 124 45.04 4.04 -22.30
N LEU A 125 45.23 2.96 -21.54
CA LEU A 125 45.09 2.97 -20.08
C LEU A 125 46.35 3.56 -19.48
N LEU A 126 46.19 4.49 -18.55
CA LEU A 126 47.30 5.05 -17.80
C LEU A 126 47.40 4.31 -16.45
N ASP A 127 48.62 3.82 -16.16
CA ASP A 127 48.90 3.26 -14.85
C ASP A 127 49.08 4.38 -13.82
N TYR A 128 48.37 4.27 -12.70
CA TYR A 128 48.52 5.18 -11.56
C TYR A 128 48.39 4.44 -10.24
N THR A 129 49.00 5.01 -9.21
CA THR A 129 48.88 4.47 -7.85
C THR A 129 47.69 5.08 -7.13
N GLN A 130 46.78 4.25 -6.66
CA GLN A 130 45.67 4.68 -5.83
C GLN A 130 46.10 4.88 -4.38
N ASN A 131 45.76 6.03 -3.79
CA ASN A 131 45.99 6.30 -2.36
C ASN A 131 44.75 6.10 -1.54
N ASN A 132 44.59 4.94 -0.89
CA ASN A 132 43.42 4.57 -0.08
C ASN A 132 43.68 4.77 1.43
N LYS A 133 44.78 5.41 1.82
CA LYS A 133 45.23 5.48 3.23
C LYS A 133 44.91 6.81 3.91
N SER A 134 44.42 7.81 3.19
CA SER A 134 44.03 9.07 3.82
C SER A 134 42.76 8.90 4.67
N PRO A 135 42.58 9.66 5.77
CA PRO A 135 41.35 9.62 6.56
C PRO A 135 40.11 9.85 5.71
N LEU A 136 40.11 10.84 4.81
CA LEU A 136 39.03 11.12 3.90
C LEU A 136 38.72 9.92 2.97
N SER A 137 39.76 9.25 2.44
CA SER A 137 39.52 8.06 1.61
C SER A 137 38.83 6.95 2.40
N GLN A 138 39.23 6.77 3.67
CA GLN A 138 38.59 5.79 4.55
C GLN A 138 37.12 6.11 4.79
N LEU A 139 36.77 7.35 5.09
CA LEU A 139 35.39 7.77 5.27
C LEU A 139 34.54 7.53 4.00
N ILE A 140 35.07 7.94 2.84
CA ILE A 140 34.38 7.75 1.55
C ILE A 140 34.08 6.27 1.27
N PHE A 141 35.06 5.37 1.53
CA PHE A 141 34.91 3.94 1.22
C PHE A 141 34.18 3.14 2.30
N HIS A 142 34.14 3.61 3.56
CA HIS A 142 33.40 2.99 4.64
C HIS A 142 31.92 3.43 4.68
N ARG A 143 31.58 4.57 4.06
CA ARG A 143 30.20 5.01 3.94
C ARG A 143 29.33 3.91 3.28
N LYS A 144 28.30 3.48 3.97
CA LYS A 144 27.28 2.53 3.48
C LYS A 144 25.89 2.96 3.95
N SER A 145 24.86 2.64 3.18
CA SER A 145 23.48 2.85 3.63
C SER A 145 23.15 1.88 4.75
N CYS A 146 22.79 2.42 5.91
CA CYS A 146 22.34 1.68 7.07
C CYS A 146 20.82 1.79 7.20
N ARG A 147 20.13 0.68 7.39
CA ARG A 147 18.67 0.61 7.47
C ARG A 147 18.19 -0.02 8.77
N LEU A 148 19.11 -0.35 9.69
CA LEU A 148 18.80 -0.91 11.00
C LEU A 148 19.46 -0.03 12.05
N PHE A 149 18.62 0.52 12.93
CA PHE A 149 19.03 1.44 13.98
C PHE A 149 18.74 0.85 15.36
N SER A 150 19.52 1.25 16.37
CA SER A 150 19.29 0.90 17.77
C SER A 150 18.40 1.96 18.44
N ASP A 151 17.81 1.61 19.58
CA ASP A 151 17.03 2.57 20.39
C ASP A 151 17.91 3.49 21.27
N GLU A 152 19.24 3.47 21.11
CA GLU A 152 20.13 4.36 21.86
C GLU A 152 19.96 5.81 21.41
N GLU A 153 19.72 6.72 22.34
CA GLU A 153 19.57 8.15 22.07
C GLU A 153 20.84 8.77 21.48
N LEU A 154 20.65 9.74 20.58
CA LEU A 154 21.72 10.60 20.06
C LEU A 154 21.88 11.85 20.94
N ASP A 155 23.12 12.32 21.05
CA ASP A 155 23.40 13.60 21.67
C ASP A 155 22.89 14.75 20.78
N VAL A 156 22.33 15.78 21.41
CA VAL A 156 21.83 17.00 20.72
C VAL A 156 22.94 17.70 19.97
N ASP A 157 24.13 17.78 20.58
CA ASP A 157 25.28 18.41 19.95
C ASP A 157 25.69 17.64 18.67
N LEU A 158 25.56 16.32 18.68
CA LEU A 158 25.83 15.50 17.49
C LEU A 158 24.84 15.79 16.38
N ILE A 159 23.52 15.86 16.70
CA ILE A 159 22.49 16.18 15.72
C ILE A 159 22.69 17.59 15.13
N SER A 160 23.00 18.56 15.97
CA SER A 160 23.27 19.94 15.55
C SER A 160 24.52 20.00 14.66
N ASN A 161 25.57 19.27 15.00
CA ASN A 161 26.82 19.22 14.22
C ASN A 161 26.61 18.52 12.86
N ILE A 162 25.72 17.53 12.76
CA ILE A 162 25.36 16.94 11.45
C ILE A 162 24.83 18.05 10.52
N CYS A 163 23.88 18.85 10.99
CA CYS A 163 23.29 19.96 10.20
C CYS A 163 24.37 21.03 9.87
N TYR A 164 25.21 21.37 10.84
CA TYR A 164 26.28 22.37 10.67
C TYR A 164 27.27 21.97 9.56
N HIS A 165 27.80 20.74 9.60
CA HIS A 165 28.71 20.27 8.58
C HIS A 165 28.02 20.00 7.23
N ALA A 166 26.71 19.79 7.25
CA ALA A 166 25.93 19.59 6.04
C ALA A 166 25.68 20.90 5.28
N TYR A 167 25.22 21.97 6.00
CA TYR A 167 24.72 23.17 5.31
C TYR A 167 24.89 24.48 6.08
N SER A 168 26.00 24.70 6.78
CA SER A 168 26.32 26.02 7.33
C SER A 168 26.69 27.00 6.20
N ILE A 169 25.90 28.07 6.03
CA ILE A 169 26.16 29.11 5.03
C ILE A 169 27.41 29.94 5.35
N PRO A 170 27.61 30.39 6.61
CA PRO A 170 28.83 31.12 6.98
C PRO A 170 30.11 30.36 6.71
N MET A 171 30.07 29.03 6.81
CA MET A 171 31.23 28.16 6.60
C MET A 171 31.37 27.68 5.14
N HIS A 172 30.42 28.03 4.26
CA HIS A 172 30.39 27.55 2.88
C HIS A 172 30.51 26.03 2.78
N ALA A 173 29.72 25.31 3.63
CA ALA A 173 29.82 23.85 3.77
C ALA A 173 29.63 23.10 2.43
N VAL A 174 28.87 23.69 1.50
CA VAL A 174 28.69 23.19 0.12
C VAL A 174 28.83 24.30 -0.90
N PRO A 175 29.23 23.99 -2.15
CA PRO A 175 29.14 24.94 -3.24
C PRO A 175 27.69 25.18 -3.61
N SER A 176 27.28 26.46 -3.75
CA SER A 176 25.96 26.85 -4.17
C SER A 176 25.96 27.66 -5.47
N GLY A 177 25.04 27.43 -6.35
CA GLY A 177 24.88 28.16 -7.60
C GLY A 177 24.71 29.66 -7.34
N GLY A 178 25.71 30.49 -7.77
CA GLY A 178 25.68 31.93 -7.55
C GLY A 178 25.63 32.38 -6.10
N ALA A 179 25.98 31.51 -5.16
CA ALA A 179 25.88 31.69 -3.69
C ALA A 179 24.45 32.03 -3.25
N LEU A 180 23.44 31.40 -3.87
CA LEU A 180 22.04 31.64 -3.56
C LEU A 180 21.51 30.80 -2.39
N TYR A 181 22.12 29.64 -2.13
CA TYR A 181 21.74 28.73 -1.03
C TYR A 181 20.22 28.47 -0.96
N PRO A 182 19.66 27.72 -1.94
CA PRO A 182 18.21 27.54 -2.05
C PRO A 182 17.63 26.49 -1.11
N LEU A 183 18.47 25.80 -0.34
CA LEU A 183 18.01 24.68 0.48
C LEU A 183 17.73 25.07 1.92
N LYS A 184 16.84 24.31 2.57
CA LYS A 184 16.63 24.29 4.02
C LYS A 184 16.71 22.87 4.55
N LEU A 185 17.05 22.72 5.82
CA LEU A 185 17.09 21.46 6.52
C LEU A 185 16.03 21.46 7.64
N TYR A 186 15.19 20.44 7.64
CA TYR A 186 14.25 20.16 8.71
C TYR A 186 14.63 18.87 9.40
N VAL A 187 14.60 18.87 10.74
CA VAL A 187 14.90 17.70 11.57
C VAL A 187 13.62 17.23 12.24
N LEU A 188 13.21 16.03 11.91
CA LEU A 188 12.10 15.34 12.56
C LEU A 188 12.67 14.48 13.70
N VAL A 189 12.15 14.68 14.88
CA VAL A 189 12.44 13.94 16.11
C VAL A 189 11.17 13.24 16.54
N GLU A 190 11.00 11.97 16.18
CA GLU A 190 9.80 11.20 16.49
C GLU A 190 9.82 10.63 17.93
N LYS A 191 11.01 10.36 18.45
CA LYS A 191 11.27 9.95 19.83
C LYS A 191 12.29 10.89 20.43
N LYS A 192 12.09 11.31 21.67
CA LYS A 192 13.03 12.19 22.37
C LYS A 192 14.49 11.76 22.20
N GLN A 193 15.37 12.71 21.91
CA GLN A 193 16.82 12.52 21.76
C GLN A 193 17.56 13.47 22.70
N GLY A 194 18.06 12.96 23.80
CA GLY A 194 18.70 13.79 24.81
C GLY A 194 17.77 14.90 25.32
N SER A 195 18.09 16.17 25.08
CA SER A 195 17.26 17.33 25.42
C SER A 195 16.32 17.77 24.28
N LEU A 196 16.38 17.16 23.09
CA LEU A 196 15.42 17.42 22.02
C LEU A 196 14.14 16.62 22.26
N GLU A 197 13.04 17.32 22.48
CA GLU A 197 11.71 16.74 22.59
C GLU A 197 11.17 16.33 21.20
N GLU A 198 10.16 15.47 21.17
CA GLU A 198 9.47 15.07 19.93
C GLU A 198 8.95 16.30 19.18
N GLY A 199 9.06 16.33 17.86
CA GLY A 199 8.58 17.44 17.03
C GLY A 199 9.43 17.70 15.79
N TYR A 200 9.09 18.79 15.12
CA TYR A 200 9.78 19.27 13.94
C TYR A 200 10.64 20.49 14.25
N TYR A 201 11.86 20.48 13.78
CA TYR A 201 12.85 21.53 13.96
C TYR A 201 13.33 22.03 12.60
N GLU A 202 13.42 23.34 12.41
CA GLU A 202 14.14 23.96 11.30
C GLU A 202 15.58 24.24 11.72
N TYR A 203 16.53 23.89 10.87
CA TYR A 203 17.92 24.31 11.05
C TYR A 203 18.14 25.68 10.39
N ASP A 204 18.39 26.69 11.21
CA ASP A 204 18.80 28.01 10.74
C ASP A 204 20.26 27.93 10.27
N SER A 205 20.45 27.85 8.96
CA SER A 205 21.77 27.67 8.34
C SER A 205 22.66 28.94 8.32
N ILE A 206 22.12 30.07 8.81
CA ILE A 206 22.86 31.34 8.97
C ILE A 206 23.37 31.48 10.42
N GLU A 207 22.51 31.16 11.41
CA GLU A 207 22.86 31.21 12.82
C GLU A 207 23.41 29.89 13.36
N ASP A 208 23.39 28.83 12.55
CA ASP A 208 23.79 27.46 12.89
C ASP A 208 23.09 26.91 14.14
N LYS A 209 21.73 27.04 14.18
CA LYS A 209 20.88 26.64 15.31
C LYS A 209 19.64 25.86 14.88
N LEU A 210 19.22 24.94 15.74
CA LEU A 210 17.94 24.24 15.62
C LEU A 210 16.82 25.04 16.30
N ARG A 211 15.70 25.21 15.60
CA ARG A 211 14.50 25.91 16.10
C ARG A 211 13.30 24.97 16.02
N ARG A 212 12.74 24.55 17.15
CA ARG A 212 11.48 23.78 17.19
C ARG A 212 10.33 24.68 16.80
N TYR A 213 9.56 24.30 15.77
CA TYR A 213 8.43 25.10 15.30
C TYR A 213 7.09 24.35 15.38
N LYS A 214 7.09 22.99 15.44
CA LYS A 214 5.89 22.17 15.57
C LYS A 214 6.15 21.02 16.56
N SER A 215 5.19 20.81 17.50
CA SER A 215 5.31 19.76 18.53
C SER A 215 4.50 18.50 18.17
N ASP A 216 3.41 18.66 17.43
CA ASP A 216 2.48 17.60 17.19
C ASP A 216 2.90 16.83 15.93
N ILE A 217 3.12 15.52 16.10
CA ILE A 217 3.48 14.59 15.01
C ILE A 217 2.30 13.67 14.78
N ASP A 218 1.67 13.77 13.59
CA ASP A 218 0.71 12.77 13.13
C ASP A 218 1.49 11.58 12.54
N LYS A 219 1.73 10.55 13.35
CA LYS A 219 2.53 9.39 12.97
C LYS A 219 1.93 8.61 11.81
N GLU A 220 0.60 8.56 11.69
CA GLU A 220 -0.07 7.88 10.58
C GLU A 220 0.06 8.66 9.28
N GLN A 221 -0.13 9.98 9.34
CA GLN A 221 0.07 10.86 8.20
C GLN A 221 1.54 10.83 7.75
N LEU A 222 2.46 10.84 8.69
CA LEU A 222 3.89 10.78 8.41
C LEU A 222 4.30 9.44 7.77
N LEU A 223 3.78 8.30 8.27
CA LEU A 223 4.00 6.99 7.66
C LEU A 223 3.50 6.98 6.20
N TYR A 224 2.35 7.58 5.96
CA TYR A 224 1.82 7.75 4.61
C TYR A 224 2.74 8.61 3.73
N CYS A 225 3.29 9.72 4.25
CA CYS A 225 4.24 10.56 3.51
C CYS A 225 5.49 9.80 3.05
N PHE A 226 5.89 8.77 3.79
CA PHE A 226 7.02 7.90 3.44
C PHE A 226 6.62 6.59 2.74
N ASN A 227 5.43 6.53 2.13
CA ASN A 227 4.94 5.34 1.42
C ASN A 227 4.97 4.06 2.29
N ASP A 228 4.57 4.16 3.56
CA ASP A 228 4.61 3.11 4.58
C ASP A 228 6.02 2.52 4.84
N ILE A 229 7.07 3.19 4.40
CA ILE A 229 8.44 2.83 4.78
C ILE A 229 8.63 3.20 6.25
N LYS A 230 8.84 2.20 7.09
CA LYS A 230 9.03 2.38 8.54
C LYS A 230 10.42 2.87 8.94
N LEU A 231 11.33 2.97 7.99
CA LEU A 231 12.72 3.35 8.27
C LEU A 231 12.87 4.68 9.01
N PRO A 232 12.12 5.76 8.67
CA PRO A 232 12.16 7.00 9.43
C PRO A 232 11.79 6.81 10.90
N PHE A 233 10.84 5.91 11.21
CA PHE A 233 10.33 5.66 12.56
C PHE A 233 11.24 4.77 13.41
N ASN A 234 12.14 4.04 12.76
CA ASN A 234 13.13 3.19 13.41
C ASN A 234 14.49 3.89 13.55
N SER A 235 14.64 5.07 12.94
CA SER A 235 15.82 5.92 13.09
C SER A 235 15.69 6.84 14.33
N ASN A 236 16.81 7.37 14.77
CA ASN A 236 16.79 8.32 15.87
C ASN A 236 16.24 9.68 15.42
N VAL A 237 16.67 10.16 14.26
CA VAL A 237 16.20 11.39 13.64
C VAL A 237 16.10 11.24 12.13
N GLN A 238 15.24 12.07 11.54
CA GLN A 238 15.10 12.19 10.08
C GLN A 238 15.47 13.61 9.68
N ILE A 239 16.42 13.77 8.75
CA ILE A 239 16.70 15.08 8.16
C ILE A 239 16.03 15.14 6.79
N ILE A 240 15.19 16.16 6.60
CA ILE A 240 14.46 16.43 5.36
C ILE A 240 15.13 17.65 4.71
N ILE A 241 15.63 17.47 3.50
CA ILE A 241 16.22 18.53 2.67
C ILE A 241 15.11 19.05 1.77
N THR A 242 14.86 20.36 1.82
CA THR A 242 13.88 21.04 0.96
C THR A 242 14.58 22.06 0.07
N ALA A 243 13.95 22.43 -1.05
CA ALA A 243 14.48 23.39 -1.99
C ALA A 243 13.46 24.48 -2.32
N ASP A 244 13.87 25.74 -2.22
CA ASP A 244 13.20 26.89 -2.83
C ASP A 244 13.73 27.05 -4.27
N PHE A 245 13.05 26.41 -5.21
CA PHE A 245 13.47 26.45 -6.60
C PHE A 245 13.36 27.85 -7.22
N ASP A 246 12.42 28.68 -6.79
CA ASP A 246 12.26 30.05 -7.29
C ASP A 246 13.50 30.89 -7.00
N ARG A 247 14.13 30.67 -5.86
CA ARG A 247 15.37 31.34 -5.49
C ARG A 247 16.50 31.09 -6.48
N GLU A 248 16.71 29.84 -6.88
CA GLU A 248 17.78 29.46 -7.81
C GLU A 248 17.42 29.76 -9.27
N THR A 249 16.15 29.56 -9.66
CA THR A 249 15.68 29.79 -11.02
C THR A 249 15.55 31.27 -11.34
N SER A 250 15.41 32.14 -10.35
CA SER A 250 15.45 33.61 -10.53
C SER A 250 16.70 34.07 -11.24
N LYS A 251 17.84 33.39 -11.05
CA LYS A 251 19.11 33.72 -11.69
C LYS A 251 19.41 32.83 -12.90
N TYR A 252 19.09 31.54 -12.83
CA TYR A 252 19.52 30.53 -13.80
C TYR A 252 18.38 29.98 -14.65
N SER A 253 17.18 30.54 -14.53
CA SER A 253 15.97 30.05 -15.21
C SER A 253 15.79 28.55 -14.97
N ASN A 254 15.20 27.79 -15.87
CA ASN A 254 14.99 26.35 -15.74
C ASN A 254 16.25 25.51 -15.35
N ARG A 255 17.44 26.06 -15.61
CA ARG A 255 18.69 25.39 -15.21
C ARG A 255 18.90 25.41 -13.68
N GLY A 256 18.34 26.40 -12.99
CA GLY A 256 18.39 26.50 -11.51
C GLY A 256 17.83 25.28 -10.82
N TYR A 257 16.78 24.69 -11.35
CA TYR A 257 16.22 23.43 -10.82
C TYR A 257 17.28 22.32 -10.68
N ARG A 258 18.11 22.12 -11.74
CA ARG A 258 19.20 21.14 -11.69
C ARG A 258 20.30 21.52 -10.69
N LEU A 259 20.59 22.81 -10.55
CA LEU A 259 21.64 23.27 -9.64
C LEU A 259 21.22 23.04 -8.18
N ALA A 260 19.97 23.32 -7.83
CA ALA A 260 19.43 23.05 -6.49
C ALA A 260 19.46 21.54 -6.15
N LEU A 261 19.10 20.66 -7.08
CA LEU A 261 19.18 19.21 -6.86
C LEU A 261 20.61 18.71 -6.73
N ILE A 262 21.56 19.26 -7.49
CA ILE A 262 22.99 18.93 -7.33
C ILE A 262 23.49 19.40 -5.97
N GLU A 263 23.09 20.58 -5.51
CA GLU A 263 23.44 21.10 -4.18
C GLU A 263 22.88 20.21 -3.08
N ALA A 264 21.62 19.74 -3.20
CA ALA A 264 21.01 18.79 -2.26
C ALA A 264 21.82 17.48 -2.15
N GLY A 265 22.35 16.98 -3.27
CA GLY A 265 23.23 15.82 -3.26
C GLY A 265 24.57 16.08 -2.54
N HIS A 266 25.13 17.30 -2.63
CA HIS A 266 26.32 17.67 -1.85
C HIS A 266 26.04 17.69 -0.34
N VAL A 267 24.89 18.26 0.06
CA VAL A 267 24.43 18.28 1.46
C VAL A 267 24.25 16.87 1.99
N ALA A 268 23.55 16.02 1.24
CA ALA A 268 23.31 14.63 1.61
C ALA A 268 24.63 13.85 1.79
N GLN A 269 25.59 14.02 0.87
CA GLN A 269 26.89 13.38 0.98
C GLN A 269 27.68 13.86 2.23
N ASN A 270 27.61 15.16 2.58
CA ASN A 270 28.21 15.68 3.81
C ASN A 270 27.61 15.03 5.06
N ILE A 271 26.26 14.91 5.12
CA ILE A 271 25.57 14.19 6.17
C ILE A 271 26.07 12.76 6.29
N CYS A 272 26.13 12.04 5.17
CA CYS A 272 26.59 10.64 5.15
C CYS A 272 28.04 10.47 5.61
N LEU A 273 28.94 11.37 5.21
CA LEU A 273 30.33 11.33 5.63
C LEU A 273 30.49 11.65 7.12
N TYR A 274 29.79 12.68 7.61
CA TYR A 274 29.84 13.03 9.02
C TYR A 274 29.23 11.93 9.90
N CYS A 275 28.13 11.30 9.47
CA CYS A 275 27.59 10.13 10.15
C CYS A 275 28.61 8.98 10.20
N THR A 276 29.30 8.71 9.07
CA THR A 276 30.33 7.65 9.01
C THR A 276 31.51 7.94 9.96
N GLU A 277 31.94 9.20 10.09
CA GLU A 277 33.01 9.62 11.00
C GLU A 277 32.65 9.41 12.47
N ASN A 278 31.35 9.54 12.80
CA ASN A 278 30.87 9.43 14.17
C ASN A 278 30.20 8.06 14.46
N ASP A 279 30.50 7.04 13.69
CA ASP A 279 29.96 5.68 13.82
C ASP A 279 28.42 5.62 13.82
N LEU A 280 27.78 6.54 13.09
CA LEU A 280 26.35 6.55 12.87
C LEU A 280 25.98 5.85 11.55
N GLY A 281 24.84 5.18 11.57
CA GLY A 281 24.17 4.72 10.36
C GLY A 281 23.34 5.85 9.73
N CYS A 282 23.28 5.86 8.41
CA CYS A 282 22.36 6.74 7.68
C CYS A 282 21.84 6.08 6.40
N CYS A 283 20.65 6.49 5.95
CA CYS A 283 20.06 6.04 4.69
C CYS A 283 19.28 7.16 4.02
N GLU A 284 19.62 7.46 2.77
CA GLU A 284 18.89 8.40 1.94
C GLU A 284 17.58 7.77 1.44
N LEU A 285 16.50 8.54 1.46
CA LEU A 285 15.15 8.17 1.06
C LEU A 285 14.64 9.20 0.04
N GLY A 286 14.55 8.80 -1.22
CA GLY A 286 14.01 9.65 -2.31
C GLY A 286 12.54 9.38 -2.64
N GLY A 287 11.93 8.36 -2.01
CA GLY A 287 10.57 7.92 -2.31
C GLY A 287 9.54 8.48 -1.33
N VAL A 288 9.44 9.79 -1.20
CA VAL A 288 8.44 10.47 -0.36
C VAL A 288 7.27 10.98 -1.20
N LEU A 289 6.12 11.20 -0.57
CA LEU A 289 4.99 11.90 -1.17
C LEU A 289 5.18 13.39 -0.95
N ASP A 290 5.70 14.10 -1.96
CA ASP A 290 6.18 15.47 -1.83
C ASP A 290 5.12 16.44 -1.27
N ASP A 291 3.91 16.44 -1.85
CA ASP A 291 2.83 17.33 -1.42
C ASP A 291 2.32 16.99 -0.01
N GLU A 292 2.22 15.70 0.32
CA GLU A 292 1.76 15.26 1.64
C GLU A 292 2.80 15.58 2.72
N LEU A 293 4.08 15.38 2.42
CA LEU A 293 5.15 15.73 3.34
C LEU A 293 5.26 17.25 3.51
N SER A 294 5.12 18.02 2.42
CA SER A 294 5.08 19.49 2.49
C SER A 294 3.96 20.00 3.41
N ASN A 295 2.77 19.39 3.30
CA ASN A 295 1.63 19.72 4.17
C ASN A 295 1.88 19.31 5.62
N GLU A 296 2.48 18.14 5.85
CA GLU A 296 2.75 17.64 7.22
C GLU A 296 3.78 18.50 7.95
N ILE A 297 4.83 18.92 7.27
CA ILE A 297 5.87 19.78 7.87
C ILE A 297 5.62 21.28 7.67
N GLU A 298 4.44 21.66 7.13
CA GLU A 298 3.97 23.04 6.99
C GLU A 298 4.93 23.94 6.21
N LEU A 299 5.40 23.46 5.04
CA LEU A 299 6.26 24.26 4.15
C LEU A 299 5.50 25.38 3.47
N ASP A 300 6.13 26.53 3.26
CA ASP A 300 5.57 27.69 2.57
C ASP A 300 5.70 27.58 1.03
N SER A 301 6.92 27.72 0.51
CA SER A 301 7.21 27.73 -0.94
C SER A 301 8.26 26.69 -1.35
N GLU A 302 9.01 26.18 -0.41
CA GLU A 302 9.97 25.11 -0.65
C GLU A 302 9.30 23.74 -0.73
N VAL A 303 9.94 22.82 -1.43
CA VAL A 303 9.46 21.45 -1.61
C VAL A 303 10.50 20.42 -1.13
N PRO A 304 10.08 19.27 -0.57
CA PRO A 304 11.00 18.21 -0.19
C PRO A 304 11.72 17.65 -1.42
N VAL A 305 13.03 17.45 -1.33
CA VAL A 305 13.82 16.88 -2.43
C VAL A 305 14.54 15.60 -2.02
N LEU A 306 14.84 15.44 -0.73
CA LEU A 306 15.48 14.24 -0.21
C LEU A 306 15.26 14.14 1.29
N SER A 307 15.16 12.93 1.81
CA SER A 307 15.09 12.67 3.24
C SER A 307 16.17 11.70 3.66
N ILE A 308 16.72 11.81 4.88
CA ILE A 308 17.82 10.98 5.37
C ILE A 308 17.50 10.50 6.78
N ALA A 309 17.34 9.20 6.93
CA ALA A 309 17.21 8.54 8.22
C ALA A 309 18.60 8.38 8.87
N ILE A 310 18.73 8.75 10.14
CA ILE A 310 20.00 8.76 10.87
C ILE A 310 19.81 8.14 12.25
N GLY A 311 20.77 7.34 12.70
CA GLY A 311 20.77 6.76 14.02
C GLY A 311 22.01 5.92 14.30
N LYS A 312 22.12 5.39 15.52
CA LYS A 312 23.14 4.40 15.83
C LYS A 312 22.80 3.09 15.14
N SER A 313 23.79 2.49 14.45
CA SER A 313 23.56 1.21 13.77
C SER A 313 23.31 0.09 14.76
N SER A 314 22.35 -0.78 14.46
CA SER A 314 22.08 -2.01 15.21
C SER A 314 22.82 -3.19 14.60
N ASP A 315 23.28 -4.14 15.41
CA ASP A 315 23.82 -5.39 14.92
C ASP A 315 22.74 -6.26 14.26
N ILE A 316 23.11 -6.93 13.15
CA ILE A 316 22.21 -7.67 12.24
C ILE A 316 21.48 -8.86 12.91
N THR A 317 21.70 -9.14 14.18
CA THR A 317 21.14 -10.30 14.89
C THR A 317 19.66 -10.18 15.27
N LYS A 318 19.02 -9.02 15.08
CA LYS A 318 17.57 -8.84 15.24
C LYS A 318 16.89 -8.52 13.90
N ILE A 319 16.74 -9.53 13.04
CA ILE A 319 16.00 -9.44 11.76
C ILE A 319 14.48 -9.42 12.05
N THR A 320 13.99 -8.53 12.85
CA THR A 320 12.54 -8.40 13.07
C THR A 320 11.89 -7.32 12.19
N GLU A 321 12.68 -6.44 11.54
CA GLU A 321 12.16 -5.39 10.66
C GLU A 321 13.11 -5.20 9.46
N ILE A 322 13.02 -6.10 8.48
CA ILE A 322 13.76 -5.97 7.22
C ILE A 322 13.16 -4.80 6.41
N ASP A 323 14.03 -3.93 5.87
CA ASP A 323 13.63 -2.91 4.89
C ASP A 323 12.72 -3.52 3.80
N PRO A 324 11.55 -2.95 3.55
CA PRO A 324 10.61 -3.48 2.55
C PRO A 324 11.20 -3.69 1.16
N VAL A 325 12.12 -2.85 0.73
CA VAL A 325 12.80 -2.97 -0.57
C VAL A 325 13.72 -4.18 -0.60
N PHE A 326 14.49 -4.37 0.48
CA PHE A 326 15.40 -5.50 0.62
C PHE A 326 14.64 -6.83 0.77
N LEU A 327 13.57 -6.83 1.57
CA LEU A 327 12.68 -7.98 1.72
C LEU A 327 12.04 -8.36 0.38
N ALA A 328 11.54 -7.37 -0.38
CA ALA A 328 10.98 -7.57 -1.71
C ALA A 328 11.99 -8.26 -2.64
N GLY A 329 13.25 -7.81 -2.65
CA GLY A 329 14.31 -8.40 -3.45
C GLY A 329 14.61 -9.86 -3.09
N ILE A 330 14.66 -10.20 -1.81
CA ILE A 330 14.88 -11.58 -1.34
C ILE A 330 13.71 -12.49 -1.77
N ILE A 331 12.49 -12.05 -1.51
CA ILE A 331 11.27 -12.81 -1.82
C ILE A 331 11.11 -12.99 -3.32
N GLU A 332 11.25 -11.93 -4.12
CA GLU A 332 11.17 -12.02 -5.57
C GLU A 332 12.21 -12.98 -6.13
N LYS A 333 13.47 -12.85 -5.69
CA LYS A 333 14.56 -13.75 -6.12
C LYS A 333 14.28 -15.22 -5.80
N LYS A 334 13.67 -15.52 -4.65
CA LYS A 334 13.42 -16.90 -4.22
C LYS A 334 12.22 -17.52 -4.91
N TYR A 335 11.13 -16.77 -5.10
CA TYR A 335 9.82 -17.34 -5.48
C TYR A 335 9.36 -17.02 -6.89
N VAL A 336 9.94 -16.02 -7.58
CA VAL A 336 9.49 -15.60 -8.93
C VAL A 336 10.47 -16.03 -10.02
N GLY A 337 9.98 -16.66 -11.09
CA GLY A 337 10.74 -17.08 -12.27
C GLY A 337 10.19 -18.35 -12.92
N ASP A 338 10.73 -18.75 -14.08
CA ASP A 338 10.20 -19.82 -14.94
C ASP A 338 10.02 -21.20 -14.26
N ASN A 339 10.87 -21.55 -13.30
CA ASN A 339 10.82 -22.83 -12.57
C ASN A 339 10.52 -22.64 -11.09
N LYS A 340 9.82 -21.56 -10.74
CA LYS A 340 9.47 -21.21 -9.37
C LYS A 340 7.95 -21.19 -9.18
N PRO A 341 7.47 -21.20 -7.93
CA PRO A 341 6.04 -21.19 -7.63
C PRO A 341 5.27 -20.03 -8.29
N ILE A 342 5.90 -18.86 -8.40
CA ILE A 342 5.34 -17.68 -9.04
C ILE A 342 6.02 -17.47 -10.37
N LYS A 343 5.27 -17.43 -11.46
CA LYS A 343 5.80 -17.20 -12.81
C LYS A 343 6.20 -15.76 -13.01
N ASN A 344 5.36 -14.85 -12.57
CA ASN A 344 5.54 -13.41 -12.75
C ASN A 344 4.88 -12.61 -11.63
N CYS A 345 5.38 -11.41 -11.35
CA CYS A 345 4.74 -10.47 -10.46
C CYS A 345 4.78 -9.07 -11.05
N THR A 346 3.61 -8.52 -11.33
CA THR A 346 3.45 -7.20 -11.93
C THR A 346 2.85 -6.24 -10.91
N GLY A 347 3.48 -5.08 -10.74
CA GLY A 347 2.94 -4.00 -9.94
C GLY A 347 2.32 -2.92 -10.81
N LEU A 348 1.22 -2.34 -10.35
CA LEU A 348 0.49 -1.26 -11.00
C LEU A 348 0.30 -0.11 -10.04
N TYR A 349 0.56 1.10 -10.51
CA TYR A 349 0.09 2.31 -9.86
C TYR A 349 -1.34 2.62 -10.31
N LEU A 350 -2.24 2.89 -9.38
CA LEU A 350 -3.66 3.06 -9.68
C LEU A 350 -4.06 4.52 -9.96
N GLY A 351 -3.09 5.42 -10.20
CA GLY A 351 -3.30 6.81 -10.62
C GLY A 351 -3.55 7.80 -9.48
N LYS A 352 -3.62 9.10 -9.81
CA LYS A 352 -3.86 10.21 -8.85
C LYS A 352 -5.07 10.02 -7.95
N ASN A 353 -5.97 9.14 -8.36
CA ASN A 353 -7.20 8.86 -7.66
C ASN A 353 -7.11 7.67 -6.70
N ALA A 354 -6.05 6.89 -6.69
CA ALA A 354 -5.86 5.80 -5.77
C ALA A 354 -4.72 6.13 -4.78
N SER A 355 -4.97 5.91 -3.51
CA SER A 355 -3.96 6.14 -2.47
C SER A 355 -3.09 4.91 -2.23
N PHE A 356 -2.95 4.02 -3.23
CA PHE A 356 -2.23 2.76 -3.07
C PHE A 356 -1.77 2.17 -4.41
N PHE A 357 -0.80 1.26 -4.32
CA PHE A 357 -0.34 0.42 -5.41
C PHE A 357 -1.06 -0.92 -5.35
N ALA A 358 -1.38 -1.49 -6.50
CA ALA A 358 -1.77 -2.89 -6.61
C ALA A 358 -0.64 -3.70 -7.24
N ALA A 359 -0.49 -4.94 -6.82
CA ALA A 359 0.39 -5.88 -7.47
C ALA A 359 -0.33 -7.21 -7.65
N TYR A 360 0.04 -7.95 -8.69
CA TYR A 360 -0.50 -9.26 -9.03
C TYR A 360 0.64 -10.23 -9.23
N SER A 361 0.50 -11.42 -8.70
CA SER A 361 1.42 -12.53 -8.92
C SER A 361 0.69 -13.65 -9.65
N ASP A 362 1.30 -14.16 -10.74
CA ASP A 362 0.77 -15.29 -11.49
C ASP A 362 1.41 -16.57 -10.97
N PHE A 363 0.59 -17.52 -10.51
CA PHE A 363 1.02 -18.82 -9.99
C PHE A 363 0.27 -19.97 -10.71
N GLY A 364 0.70 -21.20 -10.46
CA GLY A 364 0.04 -22.38 -11.04
C GLY A 364 0.21 -22.53 -12.57
N GLN A 365 -0.55 -23.43 -13.17
CA GLN A 365 -0.51 -23.72 -14.62
C GLN A 365 -1.55 -22.94 -15.42
N ASP A 366 -2.67 -22.56 -14.81
CA ASP A 366 -3.85 -21.99 -15.45
C ASP A 366 -3.95 -20.46 -15.40
N ASN A 367 -2.81 -19.77 -15.18
CA ASN A 367 -2.73 -18.31 -15.01
C ASN A 367 -3.56 -17.77 -13.84
N ASP A 368 -3.68 -18.55 -12.79
CA ASP A 368 -4.25 -18.08 -11.54
C ASP A 368 -3.42 -16.92 -10.98
N SER A 369 -4.09 -15.93 -10.44
CA SER A 369 -3.42 -14.73 -9.93
C SER A 369 -3.87 -14.40 -8.51
N ALA A 370 -2.91 -13.96 -7.70
CA ALA A 370 -3.16 -13.33 -6.41
C ALA A 370 -2.85 -11.85 -6.49
N GLY A 371 -3.60 -11.03 -5.78
CA GLY A 371 -3.45 -9.58 -5.84
C GLY A 371 -3.38 -8.96 -4.46
N ALA A 372 -2.48 -8.01 -4.29
CA ALA A 372 -2.34 -7.27 -3.05
C ALA A 372 -2.21 -5.77 -3.27
N THR A 373 -2.56 -5.01 -2.25
CA THR A 373 -2.46 -3.56 -2.25
C THR A 373 -1.61 -3.05 -1.09
N SER A 374 -0.92 -1.95 -1.31
CA SER A 374 -0.20 -1.21 -0.28
C SER A 374 0.01 0.24 -0.73
N THR A 375 0.21 1.12 0.20
CA THR A 375 0.69 2.49 -0.08
C THR A 375 2.14 2.49 -0.57
N SER A 376 2.90 1.40 -0.36
CA SER A 376 4.23 1.16 -0.92
C SER A 376 4.18 0.15 -2.07
N PHE A 377 4.81 0.51 -3.20
CA PHE A 377 4.95 -0.36 -4.36
C PHE A 377 5.64 -1.70 -4.02
N TYR A 378 6.77 -1.63 -3.33
CA TYR A 378 7.53 -2.83 -2.95
C TYR A 378 6.75 -3.72 -1.98
N MET A 379 6.02 -3.12 -1.04
CA MET A 379 5.16 -3.88 -0.14
C MET A 379 3.96 -4.50 -0.86
N ALA A 380 3.39 -3.82 -1.85
CA ALA A 380 2.33 -4.42 -2.68
C ALA A 380 2.84 -5.64 -3.44
N LYS A 381 4.01 -5.54 -4.09
CA LYS A 381 4.66 -6.69 -4.76
C LYS A 381 4.98 -7.82 -3.78
N THR A 382 5.59 -7.50 -2.65
CA THR A 382 5.94 -8.50 -1.62
C THR A 382 4.70 -9.25 -1.14
N LYS A 383 3.64 -8.53 -0.81
CA LYS A 383 2.36 -9.15 -0.39
C LYS A 383 1.76 -10.02 -1.49
N ALA A 384 1.75 -9.54 -2.75
CA ALA A 384 1.23 -10.32 -3.88
C ALA A 384 2.03 -11.61 -4.11
N ILE A 385 3.36 -11.59 -3.98
CA ILE A 385 4.20 -12.78 -4.10
C ILE A 385 3.92 -13.75 -2.93
N ILE A 386 3.83 -13.23 -1.69
CA ILE A 386 3.54 -14.05 -0.51
C ILE A 386 2.16 -14.69 -0.63
N GLU A 387 1.13 -13.93 -1.05
CA GLU A 387 -0.22 -14.44 -1.27
C GLU A 387 -0.26 -15.46 -2.41
N GLY A 388 0.42 -15.20 -3.54
CA GLY A 388 0.53 -16.18 -4.62
C GLY A 388 1.22 -17.46 -4.18
N TYR A 389 2.26 -17.37 -3.35
CA TYR A 389 2.92 -18.55 -2.79
C TYR A 389 2.02 -19.30 -1.78
N GLU A 390 1.25 -18.57 -0.98
CA GLU A 390 0.22 -19.15 -0.10
C GLU A 390 -0.79 -19.96 -0.91
N ARG A 391 -1.31 -19.37 -2.00
CA ARG A 391 -2.24 -20.03 -2.93
C ARG A 391 -1.61 -21.28 -3.54
N TYR A 392 -0.42 -21.13 -4.11
CA TYR A 392 0.33 -22.24 -4.69
C TYR A 392 0.50 -23.41 -3.72
N VAL A 393 0.95 -23.16 -2.49
CA VAL A 393 1.12 -24.21 -1.46
C VAL A 393 -0.21 -24.85 -1.09
N SER A 394 -1.27 -24.05 -1.02
CA SER A 394 -2.60 -24.51 -0.60
C SER A 394 -3.30 -25.39 -1.64
N GLU A 395 -2.85 -25.35 -2.91
CA GLU A 395 -3.35 -26.18 -4.00
C GLU A 395 -2.53 -27.47 -4.20
N HIS A 396 -1.43 -27.65 -3.44
CA HIS A 396 -0.56 -28.80 -3.52
C HIS A 396 -0.63 -29.65 -2.25
N PRO A 397 -1.69 -30.49 -2.10
CA PRO A 397 -1.94 -31.22 -0.88
C PRO A 397 -0.87 -32.27 -0.58
N VAL A 398 -0.47 -32.33 0.71
CA VAL A 398 0.45 -33.34 1.24
C VAL A 398 -0.21 -33.99 2.45
N ALA A 399 -0.43 -35.30 2.39
CA ALA A 399 -0.95 -36.08 3.49
C ALA A 399 0.19 -36.74 4.31
N ASP A 400 0.02 -36.80 5.62
CA ASP A 400 0.93 -37.52 6.54
C ASP A 400 0.43 -38.93 6.84
N LEU A 401 -0.90 -39.15 6.78
CA LEU A 401 -1.55 -40.44 6.96
C LEU A 401 -2.67 -40.65 5.93
N ILE A 402 -2.98 -41.90 5.59
CA ILE A 402 -4.16 -42.27 4.81
C ILE A 402 -4.80 -43.49 5.53
N CYS A 403 -5.88 -43.25 6.27
CA CYS A 403 -6.55 -44.27 7.07
C CYS A 403 -7.98 -43.81 7.45
N ALA A 404 -8.75 -44.68 8.08
CA ALA A 404 -9.99 -44.31 8.72
C ALA A 404 -9.73 -43.57 10.06
N ALA A 405 -10.63 -42.69 10.47
CA ALA A 405 -10.46 -41.91 11.70
C ALA A 405 -10.33 -42.82 12.94
N GLU A 406 -11.09 -43.95 12.98
CA GLU A 406 -11.03 -44.96 14.05
C GLU A 406 -9.68 -45.69 14.14
N GLU A 407 -8.79 -45.54 13.17
CA GLU A 407 -7.45 -46.16 13.15
C GLU A 407 -6.35 -45.19 13.64
N ILE A 408 -6.70 -43.95 13.96
CA ILE A 408 -5.75 -42.93 14.42
C ILE A 408 -5.56 -43.03 15.93
N ASP A 409 -4.34 -43.34 16.38
CA ASP A 409 -4.00 -43.43 17.80
C ASP A 409 -3.98 -42.07 18.55
N ASN A 410 -3.99 -40.96 17.84
CA ASN A 410 -4.02 -39.61 18.40
C ASN A 410 -5.40 -38.94 18.20
N ASP A 411 -5.56 -37.73 18.73
CA ASP A 411 -6.75 -36.93 18.47
C ASP A 411 -6.86 -36.62 16.98
N TRP A 412 -8.08 -36.54 16.49
CA TRP A 412 -8.39 -36.08 15.14
C TRP A 412 -9.51 -35.03 15.18
N LEU A 413 -9.51 -34.11 14.21
CA LEU A 413 -10.48 -33.02 14.11
C LEU A 413 -11.72 -33.50 13.34
N ASP A 414 -12.88 -33.50 14.01
CA ASP A 414 -14.15 -33.81 13.36
C ASP A 414 -14.52 -32.70 12.35
N PRO A 415 -14.56 -33.00 11.05
CA PRO A 415 -14.89 -32.02 10.03
C PRO A 415 -16.28 -31.38 10.22
N ASN A 416 -17.20 -32.08 10.86
CA ASN A 416 -18.55 -31.57 11.15
C ASN A 416 -18.55 -30.46 12.22
N THR A 417 -17.46 -30.30 12.97
CA THR A 417 -17.31 -29.20 13.94
C THR A 417 -16.68 -27.95 13.33
N ILE A 418 -16.13 -28.05 12.12
CA ILE A 418 -15.40 -26.97 11.45
C ILE A 418 -16.15 -26.45 10.22
N ASN A 419 -16.52 -27.37 9.30
CA ASN A 419 -17.23 -27.00 8.06
C ASN A 419 -18.21 -28.10 7.63
N PRO A 420 -19.30 -28.31 8.37
CA PRO A 420 -20.31 -29.29 8.00
C PRO A 420 -21.03 -28.88 6.72
N MET A 421 -21.11 -29.78 5.77
CA MET A 421 -21.82 -29.56 4.51
C MET A 421 -23.30 -29.89 4.66
N THR A 422 -24.16 -29.05 4.08
CA THR A 422 -25.60 -29.34 4.00
C THR A 422 -25.86 -30.46 2.99
N LYS A 423 -27.02 -31.12 3.13
CA LYS A 423 -27.41 -32.20 2.21
C LYS A 423 -27.43 -31.72 0.76
N GLU A 424 -28.00 -30.51 0.54
CA GLU A 424 -28.03 -29.91 -0.80
C GLU A 424 -26.63 -29.67 -1.37
N CYS A 425 -25.68 -29.23 -0.53
CA CYS A 425 -24.29 -29.02 -0.94
C CYS A 425 -23.61 -30.37 -1.29
N ILE A 426 -23.78 -31.41 -0.46
CA ILE A 426 -23.23 -32.74 -0.70
C ILE A 426 -23.74 -33.32 -2.02
N GLU A 427 -25.05 -33.25 -2.27
CA GLU A 427 -25.66 -33.75 -3.52
C GLU A 427 -25.20 -32.94 -4.73
N ARG A 428 -25.16 -31.60 -4.64
CA ARG A 428 -24.78 -30.71 -5.74
C ARG A 428 -23.33 -30.90 -6.19
N TYR A 429 -22.42 -31.06 -5.23
CA TYR A 429 -20.98 -31.15 -5.49
C TYR A 429 -20.42 -32.56 -5.43
N SER A 430 -21.30 -33.56 -5.35
CA SER A 430 -20.94 -34.99 -5.31
C SER A 430 -19.93 -35.34 -4.21
N LEU A 431 -20.12 -34.77 -3.01
CA LEU A 431 -19.27 -35.00 -1.86
C LEU A 431 -19.64 -36.31 -1.15
N SER A 432 -18.69 -36.86 -0.40
CA SER A 432 -18.89 -38.02 0.49
C SER A 432 -19.36 -37.58 1.87
N HIS A 433 -20.32 -38.28 2.45
CA HIS A 433 -20.65 -38.11 3.86
C HIS A 433 -19.51 -38.59 4.76
N PHE A 434 -19.04 -37.72 5.65
CA PHE A 434 -18.03 -38.11 6.64
C PHE A 434 -18.58 -39.20 7.58
N SER A 435 -17.75 -40.21 7.85
CA SER A 435 -17.90 -41.19 8.93
C SER A 435 -16.53 -41.60 9.41
N GLU A 436 -16.42 -42.04 10.65
CA GLU A 436 -15.15 -42.47 11.25
C GLU A 436 -14.50 -43.67 10.54
N LYS A 437 -15.27 -44.43 9.75
CA LYS A 437 -14.83 -45.55 8.92
C LYS A 437 -14.39 -45.17 7.53
N LEU A 438 -14.61 -43.92 7.15
CA LEU A 438 -14.23 -43.45 5.82
C LEU A 438 -12.72 -43.25 5.77
N VAL A 439 -12.06 -43.89 4.82
CA VAL A 439 -10.61 -43.73 4.62
C VAL A 439 -10.37 -42.38 3.94
N LEU A 440 -9.63 -41.52 4.64
CA LEU A 440 -9.29 -40.16 4.25
C LEU A 440 -7.78 -39.89 4.34
N PRO A 441 -7.24 -38.97 3.59
CA PRO A 441 -5.93 -38.42 3.84
C PRO A 441 -5.98 -37.40 4.98
N TRP A 442 -4.96 -37.44 5.88
CA TRP A 442 -4.86 -36.63 7.08
C TRP A 442 -3.55 -35.88 7.13
N LYS A 443 -3.59 -34.66 7.67
CA LYS A 443 -2.42 -33.80 7.90
C LYS A 443 -2.18 -33.65 9.39
N LYS A 444 -0.93 -33.85 9.82
CA LYS A 444 -0.52 -33.63 11.19
C LYS A 444 -0.58 -32.16 11.55
N SER A 445 -1.17 -31.85 12.69
CA SER A 445 -1.44 -30.52 13.21
C SER A 445 -1.24 -30.47 14.71
N GLU A 446 -1.37 -29.30 15.32
CA GLU A 446 -1.27 -29.17 16.78
C GLU A 446 -2.30 -28.17 17.33
N TYR A 447 -2.74 -28.36 18.55
CA TYR A 447 -3.44 -27.35 19.31
C TYR A 447 -2.47 -26.25 19.75
N LEU A 448 -2.76 -24.99 19.41
CA LEU A 448 -1.87 -23.86 19.72
C LEU A 448 -1.64 -23.66 21.22
N VAL A 449 -2.63 -24.00 22.07
CA VAL A 449 -2.55 -23.79 23.53
C VAL A 449 -1.83 -24.91 24.23
N SER A 450 -2.14 -26.16 23.88
CA SER A 450 -1.64 -27.35 24.59
C SER A 450 -0.46 -28.02 23.92
N HIS A 451 -0.13 -27.63 22.68
CA HIS A 451 0.87 -28.27 21.82
C HIS A 451 0.64 -29.78 21.61
N LYS A 452 -0.60 -30.24 21.85
CA LYS A 452 -0.98 -31.64 21.62
C LYS A 452 -1.16 -31.87 20.12
N THR A 453 -0.61 -32.98 19.62
CA THR A 453 -0.80 -33.42 18.24
C THR A 453 -2.25 -33.78 17.98
N ILE A 454 -2.77 -33.37 16.84
CA ILE A 454 -4.08 -33.69 16.29
C ILE A 454 -3.95 -33.89 14.77
N TYR A 455 -4.77 -34.76 14.18
CA TYR A 455 -4.82 -34.94 12.72
C TYR A 455 -6.05 -34.27 12.14
N VAL A 456 -5.87 -33.57 11.01
CA VAL A 456 -6.92 -32.83 10.32
C VAL A 456 -7.10 -33.42 8.92
N PRO A 457 -8.35 -33.67 8.46
CA PRO A 457 -8.59 -34.12 7.09
C PRO A 457 -7.99 -33.18 6.06
N VAL A 458 -7.30 -33.71 5.06
CA VAL A 458 -6.63 -32.92 4.00
C VAL A 458 -7.62 -32.02 3.29
N ASP A 459 -8.86 -32.46 3.09
CA ASP A 459 -9.92 -31.65 2.46
C ASP A 459 -10.30 -30.38 3.25
N LEU A 460 -10.03 -30.32 4.54
CA LEU A 460 -10.15 -29.08 5.32
C LEU A 460 -8.89 -28.22 5.20
N VAL A 461 -7.71 -28.85 5.08
CA VAL A 461 -6.42 -28.13 5.11
C VAL A 461 -6.12 -27.43 3.80
N TYR A 462 -6.35 -28.10 2.68
CA TYR A 462 -6.03 -27.62 1.34
C TYR A 462 -7.29 -27.28 0.55
N TYR A 463 -7.19 -26.43 -0.44
CA TYR A 463 -8.28 -26.09 -1.34
C TYR A 463 -7.81 -26.23 -2.80
N GLY A 464 -8.73 -26.04 -3.75
CA GLY A 464 -8.45 -26.24 -5.16
C GLY A 464 -8.92 -27.61 -5.67
N GLU A 465 -8.61 -27.87 -6.95
CA GLU A 465 -8.96 -29.13 -7.61
C GLU A 465 -7.78 -30.11 -7.50
N TYR A 466 -7.96 -31.15 -6.70
CA TYR A 466 -7.04 -32.28 -6.62
C TYR A 466 -7.79 -33.59 -6.55
N GLU A 467 -7.21 -34.64 -7.10
CA GLU A 467 -7.85 -35.97 -7.10
C GLU A 467 -7.86 -36.59 -5.71
N THR A 468 -9.05 -36.86 -5.20
CA THR A 468 -9.28 -37.64 -3.99
C THR A 468 -10.48 -38.56 -4.19
N LYS A 469 -10.41 -39.79 -3.63
CA LYS A 469 -11.50 -40.78 -3.80
C LYS A 469 -12.77 -40.42 -3.02
N ASN A 470 -12.60 -39.73 -1.86
CA ASN A 470 -13.68 -39.52 -0.90
C ASN A 470 -13.66 -38.06 -0.42
N ARG A 471 -13.89 -37.11 -1.30
CA ARG A 471 -13.93 -35.70 -0.90
C ARG A 471 -15.12 -35.41 0.02
N ILE A 472 -14.87 -34.89 1.22
CA ILE A 472 -15.90 -34.63 2.21
C ILE A 472 -16.37 -33.15 2.23
N CYS A 473 -15.54 -32.24 1.76
CA CYS A 473 -15.90 -30.82 1.64
C CYS A 473 -15.07 -30.13 0.58
N TYR A 474 -15.55 -28.99 0.08
CA TYR A 474 -14.74 -28.02 -0.63
C TYR A 474 -14.33 -26.96 0.38
N SER A 475 -13.02 -26.82 0.55
CA SER A 475 -12.44 -25.78 1.40
C SER A 475 -12.18 -24.52 0.57
N ASN A 476 -11.88 -23.44 1.26
CA ASN A 476 -11.51 -22.15 0.70
C ASN A 476 -10.25 -21.63 1.43
N SER A 477 -9.81 -20.41 1.12
CA SER A 477 -8.62 -19.82 1.74
C SER A 477 -8.79 -19.36 3.19
N SER A 478 -10.00 -19.41 3.77
CA SER A 478 -10.25 -18.89 5.12
C SER A 478 -9.38 -19.57 6.17
N GLY A 479 -8.72 -18.74 6.97
CA GLY A 479 -7.80 -19.22 8.01
C GLY A 479 -6.44 -19.69 7.48
N ILE A 480 -6.09 -19.41 6.23
CA ILE A 480 -4.74 -19.59 5.71
C ILE A 480 -4.03 -18.24 5.74
N ALA A 481 -2.79 -18.24 6.18
CA ALA A 481 -1.96 -17.06 6.08
C ALA A 481 -0.49 -17.41 5.87
N ALA A 482 0.18 -16.59 5.11
CA ALA A 482 1.62 -16.66 4.90
C ALA A 482 2.31 -15.43 5.50
N HIS A 483 3.45 -15.65 6.12
CA HIS A 483 4.29 -14.58 6.65
C HIS A 483 5.75 -15.05 6.78
N THR A 484 6.69 -14.10 6.89
CA THR A 484 8.11 -14.39 7.16
C THR A 484 8.35 -14.86 8.61
N LEU A 485 7.38 -14.65 9.50
CA LEU A 485 7.38 -15.09 10.90
C LEU A 485 6.16 -15.99 11.15
N LYS A 486 6.37 -17.18 11.68
CA LYS A 486 5.29 -18.16 11.93
C LYS A 486 4.22 -17.63 12.89
N GLU A 487 4.61 -16.92 13.94
CA GLU A 487 3.68 -16.32 14.90
C GLU A 487 2.74 -15.30 14.26
N GLU A 488 3.28 -14.48 13.36
CA GLU A 488 2.45 -13.48 12.62
C GLU A 488 1.57 -14.16 11.56
N ALA A 489 2.03 -15.25 10.93
CA ALA A 489 1.18 -16.07 10.06
C ALA A 489 -0.01 -16.64 10.83
N ILE A 490 0.22 -17.25 11.99
CA ILE A 490 -0.85 -17.79 12.87
C ILE A 490 -1.82 -16.70 13.30
N LYS A 491 -1.31 -15.53 13.69
CA LYS A 491 -2.13 -14.40 14.13
C LYS A 491 -3.00 -13.84 12.98
N ASN A 492 -2.44 -13.70 11.78
CA ASN A 492 -3.19 -13.26 10.61
C ASN A 492 -4.28 -14.28 10.24
N ALA A 493 -3.96 -15.56 10.20
CA ALA A 493 -4.91 -16.64 9.94
C ALA A 493 -6.07 -16.64 10.96
N LEU A 494 -5.76 -16.43 12.25
CA LEU A 494 -6.77 -16.36 13.31
C LEU A 494 -7.66 -15.12 13.17
N MET A 495 -7.08 -13.97 12.82
CA MET A 495 -7.85 -12.72 12.57
C MET A 495 -8.79 -12.90 11.39
N GLU A 496 -8.38 -13.57 10.32
CA GLU A 496 -9.24 -13.85 9.18
C GLU A 496 -10.42 -14.75 9.56
N LEU A 497 -10.23 -15.79 10.38
CA LEU A 497 -11.34 -16.60 10.88
C LEU A 497 -12.37 -15.77 11.67
N ILE A 498 -11.90 -14.85 12.50
CA ILE A 498 -12.76 -13.93 13.28
C ILE A 498 -13.51 -12.98 12.37
N GLU A 499 -12.86 -12.46 11.34
CA GLU A 499 -13.47 -11.61 10.32
C GLU A 499 -14.62 -12.33 9.63
N ARG A 500 -14.35 -13.52 9.11
CA ARG A 500 -15.35 -14.35 8.42
C ARG A 500 -16.51 -14.72 9.32
N ASP A 501 -16.24 -15.12 10.57
CA ASP A 501 -17.26 -15.39 11.60
C ASP A 501 -18.20 -14.18 11.82
N ALA A 502 -17.62 -12.99 11.99
CA ALA A 502 -18.42 -11.78 12.23
C ALA A 502 -19.33 -11.42 11.03
N ILE A 503 -18.79 -11.54 9.81
CA ILE A 503 -19.57 -11.30 8.60
C ILE A 503 -20.71 -12.30 8.47
N MET A 504 -20.42 -13.61 8.67
CA MET A 504 -21.43 -14.65 8.54
C MET A 504 -22.50 -14.61 9.63
N ARG A 505 -22.15 -14.24 10.87
CA ARG A 505 -23.16 -13.99 11.92
C ARG A 505 -24.12 -12.85 11.53
N ASN A 506 -23.59 -11.72 11.09
CA ASN A 506 -24.41 -10.61 10.62
C ASN A 506 -25.27 -11.00 9.41
N TRP A 507 -24.71 -11.77 8.48
CA TRP A 507 -25.44 -12.27 7.31
C TRP A 507 -26.63 -13.16 7.69
N TYR A 508 -26.40 -14.19 8.51
CA TYR A 508 -27.46 -15.10 8.90
C TYR A 508 -28.54 -14.45 9.77
N GLN A 509 -28.15 -13.52 10.64
CA GLN A 509 -29.12 -12.81 11.49
C GLN A 509 -29.81 -11.66 10.76
N ARG A 510 -29.31 -11.21 9.62
CA ARG A 510 -29.70 -9.95 8.98
C ARG A 510 -29.59 -8.75 9.95
N LYS A 511 -28.62 -8.80 10.84
CA LYS A 511 -28.38 -7.76 11.83
C LYS A 511 -27.65 -6.60 11.20
N SER A 512 -28.24 -5.40 11.25
CA SER A 512 -27.57 -4.16 10.80
C SER A 512 -26.36 -3.85 11.70
N PRO A 513 -25.16 -3.79 11.15
CA PRO A 513 -23.97 -3.41 11.93
C PRO A 513 -23.99 -1.92 12.29
N MET A 514 -23.25 -1.52 13.32
CA MET A 514 -23.12 -0.13 13.71
C MET A 514 -22.29 0.66 12.69
N ILE A 515 -22.77 1.84 12.30
CA ILE A 515 -22.04 2.73 11.38
C ILE A 515 -21.09 3.61 12.22
N ILE A 516 -19.80 3.54 11.97
CA ILE A 516 -18.81 4.38 12.66
C ILE A 516 -18.90 5.80 12.11
N ASN A 517 -19.04 6.77 13.02
CA ASN A 517 -19.04 8.18 12.65
C ASN A 517 -17.68 8.57 12.04
N LYS A 518 -17.69 9.07 10.81
CA LYS A 518 -16.46 9.42 10.09
C LYS A 518 -15.55 10.42 10.81
N HIS A 519 -16.11 11.26 11.71
CA HIS A 519 -15.32 12.19 12.52
C HIS A 519 -14.44 11.51 13.58
N ARG A 520 -14.67 10.21 13.84
CA ARG A 520 -13.87 9.38 14.75
C ARG A 520 -12.74 8.61 14.05
N LEU A 521 -12.71 8.68 12.73
CA LEU A 521 -11.66 8.07 11.93
C LEU A 521 -10.45 9.02 11.82
N SER A 522 -9.26 8.46 11.61
CA SER A 522 -8.04 9.23 11.39
C SER A 522 -8.20 10.21 10.21
N ASN A 523 -7.41 11.27 10.20
CA ASN A 523 -7.47 12.28 9.16
C ASN A 523 -7.19 11.69 7.77
N HIS A 524 -6.25 10.76 7.70
CA HIS A 524 -5.92 10.02 6.48
C HIS A 524 -7.13 9.27 5.90
N ILE A 525 -7.83 8.48 6.73
CA ILE A 525 -9.03 7.75 6.27
C ILE A 525 -10.14 8.71 5.85
N ARG A 526 -10.34 9.81 6.59
CA ARG A 526 -11.34 10.82 6.23
C ARG A 526 -11.06 11.47 4.87
N LYS A 527 -9.80 11.77 4.56
CA LYS A 527 -9.40 12.29 3.24
C LYS A 527 -9.77 11.29 2.13
N ARG A 528 -9.48 10.00 2.33
CA ARG A 528 -9.84 8.92 1.37
C ARG A 528 -11.36 8.83 1.17
N ILE A 529 -12.13 8.83 2.25
CA ILE A 529 -13.62 8.82 2.19
C ILE A 529 -14.13 10.05 1.42
N ASN A 530 -13.69 11.25 1.80
CA ASN A 530 -14.12 12.49 1.17
C ASN A 530 -13.86 12.54 -0.34
N LYS A 531 -12.81 11.89 -0.80
CA LYS A 531 -12.48 11.77 -2.21
C LYS A 531 -13.54 10.97 -2.96
N TYR A 532 -13.91 9.77 -2.47
CA TYR A 532 -14.98 8.97 -3.09
C TYR A 532 -16.35 9.65 -3.01
N GLU A 533 -16.63 10.40 -1.92
CA GLU A 533 -17.85 11.20 -1.80
C GLU A 533 -17.90 12.33 -2.86
N LYS A 534 -16.76 12.97 -3.18
CA LYS A 534 -16.67 13.95 -4.28
C LYS A 534 -16.92 13.32 -5.66
N GLU A 535 -16.60 12.05 -5.84
CA GLU A 535 -16.90 11.28 -7.05
C GLU A 535 -18.36 10.77 -7.11
N GLY A 536 -19.20 11.16 -6.16
CA GLY A 536 -20.61 10.76 -6.08
C GLY A 536 -20.84 9.36 -5.53
N ARG A 537 -19.86 8.79 -4.82
CA ARG A 537 -20.00 7.52 -4.10
C ARG A 537 -20.27 7.77 -2.62
N LYS A 538 -20.87 6.81 -1.96
CA LYS A 538 -21.06 6.80 -0.51
C LYS A 538 -20.16 5.76 0.11
N VAL A 539 -19.39 6.13 1.13
CA VAL A 539 -18.53 5.22 1.89
C VAL A 539 -19.07 5.06 3.29
N LEU A 540 -19.24 3.82 3.73
CA LEU A 540 -19.65 3.47 5.08
C LEU A 540 -18.58 2.61 5.73
N VAL A 541 -18.20 2.95 6.95
CA VAL A 541 -17.33 2.15 7.81
C VAL A 541 -18.20 1.52 8.89
N LEU A 542 -18.24 0.21 8.93
CA LEU A 542 -19.16 -0.57 9.74
C LEU A 542 -18.39 -1.36 10.80
N ASP A 543 -18.85 -1.27 12.05
CA ASP A 543 -18.44 -2.19 13.11
C ASP A 543 -19.34 -3.43 13.08
N MET A 544 -18.74 -4.58 12.76
CA MET A 544 -19.45 -5.86 12.66
C MET A 544 -19.78 -6.48 14.02
N GLU A 545 -19.45 -5.78 15.11
CA GLU A 545 -19.76 -6.16 16.50
C GLU A 545 -19.34 -7.60 16.84
N SER A 546 -18.14 -7.99 16.38
CA SER A 546 -17.58 -9.29 16.71
C SER A 546 -17.35 -9.44 18.22
N GLN A 547 -17.66 -10.64 18.75
CA GLN A 547 -17.41 -10.97 20.14
C GLN A 547 -15.93 -11.28 20.44
N PHE A 548 -15.11 -11.44 19.43
CA PHE A 548 -13.71 -11.88 19.54
C PHE A 548 -12.70 -10.73 19.39
N ALA A 549 -12.72 -10.03 18.28
CA ALA A 549 -11.81 -8.92 18.01
C ALA A 549 -12.52 -7.83 17.19
N PRO A 550 -12.08 -6.57 17.25
CA PRO A 550 -12.58 -5.51 16.39
C PRO A 550 -12.59 -5.95 14.92
N THR A 551 -13.77 -6.02 14.34
CA THR A 551 -13.98 -6.42 12.95
C THR A 551 -14.71 -5.31 12.22
N ILE A 552 -14.03 -4.74 11.24
CA ILE A 552 -14.52 -3.60 10.46
C ILE A 552 -14.83 -4.07 9.04
N GLN A 553 -15.94 -3.57 8.51
CA GLN A 553 -16.25 -3.67 7.10
C GLN A 553 -16.38 -2.27 6.49
N VAL A 554 -15.79 -2.06 5.34
CA VAL A 554 -15.95 -0.85 4.55
C VAL A 554 -16.81 -1.18 3.32
N ILE A 555 -17.84 -0.38 3.10
CA ILE A 555 -18.70 -0.49 1.93
C ILE A 555 -18.57 0.79 1.10
N ILE A 556 -18.37 0.65 -0.20
CA ILE A 556 -18.42 1.75 -1.16
C ILE A 556 -19.57 1.50 -2.13
N THR A 557 -20.55 2.41 -2.13
CA THR A 557 -21.70 2.34 -3.02
C THR A 557 -21.75 3.56 -3.94
N GLY A 558 -22.47 3.43 -5.06
CA GLY A 558 -22.64 4.53 -6.00
C GLY A 558 -23.83 4.31 -6.94
N ASN A 559 -24.04 5.28 -7.82
CA ASN A 559 -25.08 5.25 -8.85
C ASN A 559 -24.58 4.79 -10.23
N LYS A 560 -23.32 4.36 -10.30
CA LYS A 560 -22.67 3.76 -11.49
C LYS A 560 -21.92 2.49 -11.09
N TYR A 561 -21.73 1.60 -12.06
CA TYR A 561 -21.01 0.33 -11.88
C TYR A 561 -19.57 0.55 -11.39
N PRO A 562 -19.07 -0.26 -10.46
CA PRO A 562 -19.82 -1.19 -9.62
C PRO A 562 -20.69 -0.42 -8.62
N PHE A 563 -21.95 -0.86 -8.44
CA PHE A 563 -22.91 -0.20 -7.55
C PHE A 563 -22.64 -0.47 -6.06
N PHE A 564 -21.96 -1.57 -5.77
CA PHE A 564 -21.59 -2.01 -4.43
C PHE A 564 -20.27 -2.74 -4.46
N VAL A 565 -19.38 -2.41 -3.54
CA VAL A 565 -18.19 -3.20 -3.20
C VAL A 565 -17.99 -3.16 -1.70
N SER A 566 -17.30 -4.16 -1.16
CA SER A 566 -16.93 -4.20 0.25
C SER A 566 -15.55 -4.79 0.45
N GLY A 567 -14.92 -4.43 1.57
CA GLY A 567 -13.73 -5.06 2.11
C GLY A 567 -13.88 -5.15 3.62
N ALA A 568 -13.24 -6.11 4.25
CA ALA A 568 -13.31 -6.28 5.69
C ALA A 568 -11.94 -6.61 6.29
N ALA A 569 -11.80 -6.38 7.58
CA ALA A 569 -10.64 -6.83 8.34
C ALA A 569 -10.97 -6.95 9.82
N ALA A 570 -10.45 -7.99 10.46
CA ALA A 570 -10.33 -8.06 11.91
C ALA A 570 -8.90 -7.75 12.35
N ASN A 571 -8.75 -7.01 13.41
CA ASN A 571 -7.44 -6.74 14.02
C ASN A 571 -7.60 -6.37 15.50
N MET A 572 -6.58 -6.67 16.31
CA MET A 572 -6.53 -6.26 17.71
C MET A 572 -6.55 -4.73 17.87
N ASN A 573 -6.00 -4.00 16.89
CA ASN A 573 -6.11 -2.56 16.79
C ASN A 573 -7.23 -2.20 15.79
N PRO A 574 -8.31 -1.52 16.22
CA PRO A 574 -9.43 -1.19 15.35
C PRO A 574 -9.07 -0.22 14.21
N GLU A 575 -8.09 0.66 14.40
CA GLU A 575 -7.64 1.57 13.34
C GLU A 575 -6.94 0.81 12.21
N VAL A 576 -6.13 -0.18 12.56
CA VAL A 576 -5.51 -1.09 11.57
C VAL A 576 -6.57 -1.90 10.83
N ALA A 577 -7.64 -2.32 11.52
CA ALA A 577 -8.78 -2.99 10.89
C ALA A 577 -9.46 -2.07 9.85
N VAL A 578 -9.69 -0.79 10.19
CA VAL A 578 -10.28 0.19 9.25
C VAL A 578 -9.38 0.38 8.01
N LEU A 579 -8.05 0.53 8.20
CA LEU A 579 -7.11 0.71 7.09
C LEU A 579 -7.09 -0.49 6.15
N LYS A 580 -7.05 -1.71 6.68
CA LYS A 580 -7.07 -2.93 5.88
C LYS A 580 -8.40 -3.09 5.13
N ALA A 581 -9.54 -2.93 5.82
CA ALA A 581 -10.86 -3.03 5.20
C ALA A 581 -11.06 -1.97 4.10
N MET A 582 -10.56 -0.75 4.30
CA MET A 582 -10.60 0.30 3.27
C MET A 582 -9.77 -0.07 2.05
N ALA A 583 -8.57 -0.60 2.24
CA ALA A 583 -7.68 -1.01 1.15
C ALA A 583 -8.30 -2.14 0.30
N GLU A 584 -8.95 -3.11 0.94
CA GLU A 584 -9.66 -4.18 0.24
C GLU A 584 -10.87 -3.68 -0.55
N ALA A 585 -11.68 -2.79 0.04
CA ALA A 585 -12.83 -2.21 -0.65
C ALA A 585 -12.40 -1.38 -1.87
N GLU A 586 -11.31 -0.62 -1.76
CA GLU A 586 -10.74 0.16 -2.87
C GLU A 586 -10.19 -0.75 -3.97
N TYR A 587 -9.51 -1.84 -3.58
CA TYR A 587 -9.03 -2.83 -4.54
C TYR A 587 -10.17 -3.48 -5.31
N ALA A 588 -11.22 -3.92 -4.60
CA ALA A 588 -12.42 -4.48 -5.22
C ALA A 588 -13.09 -3.47 -6.17
N LEU A 589 -13.19 -2.21 -5.77
CA LEU A 589 -13.72 -1.14 -6.61
C LEU A 589 -12.91 -1.00 -7.90
N TYR A 590 -11.59 -0.93 -7.79
CA TYR A 590 -10.71 -0.78 -8.94
C TYR A 590 -10.77 -2.00 -9.87
N SER A 591 -10.68 -3.21 -9.32
CA SER A 591 -10.70 -4.45 -10.09
C SER A 591 -11.98 -4.58 -10.92
N LEU A 592 -13.13 -4.30 -10.31
CA LEU A 592 -14.43 -4.34 -10.99
C LEU A 592 -14.63 -3.21 -11.99
N GLN A 593 -14.04 -2.03 -11.77
CA GLN A 593 -14.08 -0.94 -12.75
C GLN A 593 -13.27 -1.27 -14.02
N LYS A 594 -12.14 -1.97 -13.85
CA LYS A 594 -11.25 -2.34 -14.94
C LYS A 594 -11.78 -3.54 -15.74
N ASN A 595 -12.30 -4.53 -15.03
CA ASN A 595 -12.79 -5.78 -15.58
C ASN A 595 -14.32 -5.80 -15.41
N HIS A 596 -15.04 -5.50 -16.49
CA HIS A 596 -16.49 -5.61 -16.45
C HIS A 596 -16.83 -7.10 -16.52
N PHE A 597 -17.33 -7.65 -15.41
CA PHE A 597 -17.77 -9.04 -15.38
C PHE A 597 -19.23 -9.11 -15.88
N ASP A 598 -19.55 -10.20 -16.58
CA ASP A 598 -20.90 -10.49 -17.05
C ASP A 598 -21.88 -10.54 -15.87
N ASP A 599 -23.17 -10.29 -16.15
CA ASP A 599 -24.25 -10.36 -15.16
C ASP A 599 -24.38 -11.78 -14.58
N VAL A 600 -23.84 -11.96 -13.38
CA VAL A 600 -23.95 -13.22 -12.63
C VAL A 600 -25.36 -13.33 -12.05
N ILE A 601 -26.00 -14.49 -12.18
CA ILE A 601 -27.26 -14.84 -11.49
C ILE A 601 -26.95 -15.76 -10.29
N PRO A 602 -27.80 -15.78 -9.24
CA PRO A 602 -27.52 -16.52 -8.01
C PRO A 602 -27.15 -17.98 -8.21
N GLU A 603 -27.82 -18.67 -9.16
CA GLU A 603 -27.63 -20.09 -9.45
C GLU A 603 -26.27 -20.41 -10.09
N GLN A 604 -25.60 -19.41 -10.64
CA GLN A 604 -24.28 -19.53 -11.31
C GLN A 604 -23.13 -19.22 -10.37
N VAL A 605 -23.40 -18.67 -9.19
CA VAL A 605 -22.37 -18.34 -8.21
C VAL A 605 -21.68 -19.61 -7.74
N SER A 606 -20.36 -19.68 -7.91
CA SER A 606 -19.54 -20.85 -7.60
C SER A 606 -18.24 -20.49 -6.86
N MET A 607 -17.70 -19.29 -7.05
CA MET A 607 -16.43 -18.85 -6.50
C MET A 607 -16.55 -17.48 -5.80
N PRO A 608 -15.57 -17.06 -4.98
CA PRO A 608 -15.61 -15.79 -4.26
C PRO A 608 -15.90 -14.57 -5.15
N ALA A 609 -15.25 -14.46 -6.30
CA ALA A 609 -15.43 -13.34 -7.22
C ALA A 609 -16.89 -13.21 -7.74
N ASP A 610 -17.62 -14.32 -7.87
CA ASP A 610 -19.02 -14.31 -8.31
C ASP A 610 -19.92 -13.64 -7.26
N HIS A 611 -19.63 -13.86 -5.96
CA HIS A 611 -20.35 -13.21 -4.86
C HIS A 611 -20.25 -11.68 -4.92
N GLY A 612 -19.02 -11.17 -5.14
CA GLY A 612 -18.78 -9.74 -5.33
C GLY A 612 -19.48 -9.19 -6.58
N SER A 613 -19.38 -9.89 -7.72
CA SER A 613 -19.97 -9.51 -8.99
C SER A 613 -21.49 -9.48 -8.95
N LEU A 614 -22.13 -10.41 -8.25
CA LEU A 614 -23.58 -10.48 -8.07
C LEU A 614 -24.14 -9.17 -7.53
N TYR A 615 -23.52 -8.60 -6.49
CA TYR A 615 -23.99 -7.36 -5.85
C TYR A 615 -23.44 -6.10 -6.52
N ALA A 616 -22.27 -6.19 -7.16
CA ALA A 616 -21.71 -5.10 -7.95
C ALA A 616 -22.60 -4.69 -9.12
N SER A 617 -23.39 -5.62 -9.66
CA SER A 617 -24.37 -5.37 -10.74
C SER A 617 -25.50 -4.39 -10.34
N GLY A 618 -25.74 -4.21 -9.04
CA GLY A 618 -26.84 -3.38 -8.53
C GLY A 618 -28.20 -4.10 -8.44
N LYS A 619 -28.39 -5.21 -9.15
CA LYS A 619 -29.68 -5.92 -9.23
C LYS A 619 -30.15 -6.46 -7.87
N TYR A 620 -29.21 -6.88 -7.03
CA TYR A 620 -29.51 -7.54 -5.75
C TYR A 620 -29.24 -6.68 -4.50
N ILE A 621 -28.92 -5.39 -4.67
CA ILE A 621 -28.63 -4.46 -3.55
C ILE A 621 -29.80 -4.36 -2.58
N SER A 622 -31.05 -4.50 -3.05
CA SER A 622 -32.25 -4.48 -2.18
C SER A 622 -32.15 -5.51 -1.04
N ASN A 623 -31.49 -6.65 -1.27
CA ASN A 623 -31.38 -7.74 -0.30
C ASN A 623 -30.33 -7.48 0.79
N ILE A 624 -29.47 -6.49 0.58
CA ILE A 624 -28.41 -6.11 1.54
C ILE A 624 -28.58 -4.69 2.09
N LYS A 625 -29.71 -4.02 1.83
CA LYS A 625 -30.00 -2.67 2.37
C LYS A 625 -29.88 -2.60 3.88
N TRP A 626 -30.18 -3.68 4.58
CA TRP A 626 -30.06 -3.77 6.04
C TRP A 626 -28.63 -3.49 6.53
N LEU A 627 -27.59 -3.86 5.78
CA LEU A 627 -26.19 -3.54 6.10
C LEU A 627 -25.94 -2.04 6.25
N MET A 628 -26.69 -1.21 5.54
CA MET A 628 -26.45 0.23 5.44
C MET A 628 -27.38 1.05 6.35
N ASN A 629 -28.22 0.38 7.14
CA ASN A 629 -29.26 1.00 7.97
C ASN A 629 -28.97 0.93 9.47
N GLY A 630 -27.75 0.63 9.86
CA GLY A 630 -27.33 0.56 11.27
C GLY A 630 -27.36 1.92 11.96
N GLU A 631 -27.41 1.89 13.29
CA GLU A 631 -27.24 3.10 14.11
C GLU A 631 -25.81 3.64 14.03
N VAL A 632 -25.68 4.95 14.20
CA VAL A 632 -24.36 5.60 14.17
C VAL A 632 -23.72 5.53 15.56
N ARG A 633 -22.52 4.97 15.61
CA ARG A 633 -21.72 4.95 16.84
C ARG A 633 -20.59 6.00 16.78
N ASP A 634 -20.38 6.67 17.90
CA ASP A 634 -19.43 7.78 18.01
C ASP A 634 -18.09 7.35 18.66
N SER A 635 -17.66 6.11 18.37
CA SER A 635 -16.38 5.57 18.81
C SER A 635 -15.97 4.38 17.95
N LEU A 636 -14.68 4.09 17.85
CA LEU A 636 -14.21 2.81 17.35
C LEU A 636 -14.54 1.67 18.32
N PRO A 637 -14.68 0.41 17.86
CA PRO A 637 -14.85 -0.72 18.75
C PRO A 637 -13.64 -0.86 19.67
N LYS A 638 -13.90 -1.25 20.93
CA LYS A 638 -12.84 -1.44 21.91
C LYS A 638 -12.50 -2.91 22.01
N MET A 639 -11.21 -3.21 22.08
CA MET A 639 -10.73 -4.55 22.39
C MET A 639 -10.83 -4.79 23.91
N ASN A 640 -11.47 -5.88 24.31
CA ASN A 640 -11.65 -6.26 25.73
C ASN A 640 -10.81 -7.50 26.11
N LEU A 641 -10.25 -8.20 25.12
CA LEU A 641 -9.46 -9.43 25.31
C LEU A 641 -8.00 -9.18 24.88
N THR A 642 -7.06 -9.76 25.60
CA THR A 642 -5.69 -9.85 25.09
C THR A 642 -5.59 -10.93 24.01
N TYR A 643 -4.53 -10.92 23.20
CA TYR A 643 -4.30 -11.98 22.22
C TYR A 643 -4.21 -13.37 22.89
N SER A 644 -3.58 -13.45 24.05
CA SER A 644 -3.50 -14.71 24.83
C SER A 644 -4.87 -15.21 25.29
N ASP A 645 -5.77 -14.30 25.73
CA ASP A 645 -7.13 -14.67 26.12
C ASP A 645 -7.94 -15.13 24.93
N LEU A 646 -7.78 -14.47 23.79
CA LEU A 646 -8.43 -14.84 22.53
C LEU A 646 -8.01 -16.25 22.08
N VAL A 647 -6.71 -16.54 22.10
CA VAL A 647 -6.17 -17.85 21.74
C VAL A 647 -6.72 -18.95 22.69
N LYS A 648 -6.79 -18.68 23.98
CA LYS A 648 -7.39 -19.63 24.95
C LYS A 648 -8.88 -19.86 24.69
N LEU A 649 -9.62 -18.79 24.37
CA LEU A 649 -11.06 -18.86 24.12
C LEU A 649 -11.38 -19.64 22.85
N LEU A 650 -10.62 -19.42 21.78
CA LEU A 650 -10.85 -20.05 20.48
C LEU A 650 -10.22 -21.44 20.37
N ASN A 651 -9.26 -21.77 21.23
CA ASN A 651 -8.50 -23.03 21.26
C ASN A 651 -8.13 -23.52 19.84
N PRO A 652 -7.39 -22.73 19.05
CA PRO A 652 -7.20 -23.02 17.65
C PRO A 652 -6.29 -24.23 17.43
N VAL A 653 -6.59 -24.96 16.36
CA VAL A 653 -5.72 -25.98 15.76
C VAL A 653 -4.93 -25.33 14.64
N VAL A 654 -3.63 -25.52 14.64
CA VAL A 654 -2.70 -24.99 13.64
C VAL A 654 -2.11 -26.11 12.82
N THR A 655 -2.26 -26.01 11.51
CA THR A 655 -1.60 -26.86 10.52
C THR A 655 -0.52 -26.06 9.82
N GLU A 656 0.72 -26.49 9.90
CA GLU A 656 1.80 -25.94 9.08
C GLU A 656 1.76 -26.60 7.71
N LEU A 657 1.54 -25.81 6.66
CA LEU A 657 1.56 -26.29 5.28
C LEU A 657 2.99 -26.39 4.79
N ILE A 658 3.77 -25.37 5.05
CA ILE A 658 5.21 -25.29 4.78
C ILE A 658 5.88 -24.22 5.65
N ASP A 659 7.13 -24.46 6.01
CA ASP A 659 8.07 -23.46 6.51
C ASP A 659 9.41 -23.69 5.80
N ASP A 660 9.80 -22.79 4.89
CA ASP A 660 11.03 -22.94 4.11
C ASP A 660 12.16 -22.02 4.59
N GLY A 661 12.01 -21.48 5.81
CA GLY A 661 12.95 -20.57 6.45
C GLY A 661 12.91 -19.13 5.92
N THR A 662 12.04 -18.82 4.95
CA THR A 662 11.80 -17.47 4.44
C THR A 662 10.33 -17.10 4.56
N ILE A 663 9.42 -17.98 4.14
CA ILE A 663 7.97 -17.84 4.28
C ILE A 663 7.44 -19.10 4.99
N CYS A 664 6.65 -18.88 6.01
CA CYS A 664 5.84 -19.89 6.66
C CYS A 664 4.39 -19.72 6.23
N VAL A 665 3.75 -20.80 5.75
CA VAL A 665 2.33 -20.86 5.41
C VAL A 665 1.64 -21.77 6.42
N VAL A 666 0.63 -21.24 7.08
CA VAL A 666 -0.15 -21.99 8.07
C VAL A 666 -1.63 -21.94 7.75
N ARG A 667 -2.36 -22.94 8.25
CA ARG A 667 -3.81 -22.91 8.33
C ARG A 667 -4.27 -23.07 9.76
N VAL A 668 -5.24 -22.25 10.16
CA VAL A 668 -5.81 -22.26 11.52
C VAL A 668 -7.27 -22.65 11.47
N PHE A 669 -7.72 -23.44 12.43
CA PHE A 669 -9.11 -23.87 12.61
C PHE A 669 -9.59 -23.56 14.02
N SER A 670 -10.85 -23.22 14.16
CA SER A 670 -11.53 -23.12 15.45
C SER A 670 -13.02 -23.47 15.28
N SER A 671 -13.52 -24.40 16.09
CA SER A 671 -14.94 -24.76 16.12
C SER A 671 -15.84 -23.66 16.72
N CYS A 672 -15.25 -22.58 17.24
CA CYS A 672 -15.98 -21.43 17.77
C CYS A 672 -16.35 -20.39 16.68
N CYS A 673 -15.77 -20.49 15.48
CA CYS A 673 -15.97 -19.56 14.38
C CYS A 673 -16.83 -20.19 13.29
N LEU A 674 -17.79 -19.43 12.77
CA LEU A 674 -18.57 -19.82 11.60
C LEU A 674 -17.69 -19.76 10.34
N PRO A 675 -17.63 -20.84 9.54
CA PRO A 675 -16.96 -20.80 8.26
C PRO A 675 -17.77 -19.96 7.26
N ILE A 676 -17.08 -19.32 6.31
CA ILE A 676 -17.69 -18.81 5.08
C ILE A 676 -17.60 -19.89 4.00
N ASN A 677 -18.68 -20.14 3.29
CA ASN A 677 -18.70 -21.06 2.16
C ASN A 677 -19.15 -20.31 0.91
N PHE A 678 -18.46 -20.52 -0.19
CA PHE A 678 -18.77 -19.91 -1.46
C PHE A 678 -19.59 -20.86 -2.34
N GLY A 679 -20.44 -20.28 -3.16
CA GLY A 679 -21.33 -21.00 -4.08
C GLY A 679 -22.83 -20.93 -3.72
N TYR A 680 -23.64 -21.17 -4.72
CA TYR A 680 -25.11 -21.18 -4.53
C TYR A 680 -25.56 -22.35 -3.66
N LYS A 681 -26.31 -22.07 -2.60
CA LYS A 681 -26.76 -23.03 -1.57
C LYS A 681 -25.63 -23.74 -0.79
N CYS A 682 -24.45 -23.15 -0.77
CA CYS A 682 -23.36 -23.56 0.11
C CYS A 682 -23.37 -22.67 1.36
N ASP A 683 -24.27 -22.95 2.30
CA ASP A 683 -24.40 -22.21 3.55
C ASP A 683 -23.84 -23.01 4.76
N SER A 684 -23.55 -22.30 5.82
CA SER A 684 -22.97 -22.86 7.07
C SER A 684 -24.02 -23.12 8.16
N ILE A 685 -25.31 -23.25 7.81
CA ILE A 685 -26.40 -23.43 8.80
C ILE A 685 -26.32 -24.72 9.59
N ALA A 686 -25.62 -25.74 9.07
CA ALA A 686 -25.38 -26.99 9.77
C ALA A 686 -24.29 -26.89 10.86
N HIS A 687 -23.55 -25.78 10.93
CA HIS A 687 -22.47 -25.61 11.90
C HIS A 687 -22.99 -25.54 13.35
N PRO A 688 -22.36 -26.19 14.34
CA PRO A 688 -22.83 -26.21 15.73
C PRO A 688 -23.06 -24.83 16.36
N VAL A 689 -22.29 -23.82 15.99
CA VAL A 689 -22.46 -22.43 16.43
C VAL A 689 -23.83 -21.86 16.08
N MET A 690 -24.44 -22.32 14.97
CA MET A 690 -25.79 -21.89 14.52
C MET A 690 -26.90 -22.29 15.47
N ASN A 691 -26.70 -23.29 16.34
CA ASN A 691 -27.69 -23.66 17.37
C ASN A 691 -27.99 -22.50 18.35
N ASN A 692 -27.03 -21.55 18.49
CA ASN A 692 -27.14 -20.37 19.35
C ASN A 692 -27.46 -19.09 18.57
N ILE A 693 -27.73 -19.19 17.28
CA ILE A 693 -27.99 -18.06 16.39
C ILE A 693 -29.41 -18.15 15.86
N ASN A 694 -30.21 -17.13 16.16
CA ASN A 694 -31.55 -17.02 15.55
C ASN A 694 -31.38 -16.44 14.12
N TYR A 695 -31.22 -17.32 13.12
CA TYR A 695 -31.00 -16.90 11.75
C TYR A 695 -32.29 -16.56 10.98
N ASN A 696 -32.18 -15.60 10.09
CA ASN A 696 -33.26 -15.21 9.19
C ASN A 696 -33.27 -16.15 7.97
N LYS A 697 -34.43 -16.78 7.70
CA LYS A 697 -34.59 -17.74 6.58
C LYS A 697 -34.27 -17.09 5.21
N GLU A 698 -34.45 -15.79 5.06
CA GLU A 698 -34.12 -15.09 3.80
C GLU A 698 -32.62 -15.07 3.52
N SER A 699 -31.75 -15.24 4.54
CA SER A 699 -30.30 -15.25 4.37
C SER A 699 -29.76 -16.44 3.56
N VAL A 700 -30.54 -17.51 3.43
CA VAL A 700 -30.16 -18.72 2.66
C VAL A 700 -30.80 -18.78 1.27
N LEU A 701 -31.59 -17.78 0.88
CA LEU A 701 -32.21 -17.72 -0.44
C LEU A 701 -31.26 -17.25 -1.53
N LEU A 702 -30.26 -16.47 -1.16
CA LEU A 702 -29.27 -15.91 -2.07
C LEU A 702 -27.86 -16.11 -1.52
N PRO A 703 -26.85 -16.18 -2.37
CA PRO A 703 -25.45 -16.13 -1.96
C PRO A 703 -25.16 -14.87 -1.14
N HIS A 704 -24.28 -14.96 -0.15
CA HIS A 704 -23.86 -13.79 0.63
C HIS A 704 -23.10 -12.78 -0.24
N TYR A 705 -22.98 -11.54 0.23
CA TYR A 705 -22.42 -10.44 -0.55
C TYR A 705 -20.89 -10.31 -0.46
N PHE A 706 -20.23 -11.06 0.39
CA PHE A 706 -18.81 -10.94 0.66
C PHE A 706 -18.00 -11.89 -0.23
N ALA A 707 -16.88 -11.38 -0.81
CA ALA A 707 -16.04 -12.12 -1.77
C ALA A 707 -14.69 -12.51 -1.16
#